data_ed0d373d5798a538d3d4d049a0ed92d9
#
_entry.id   ed0d373d5798a538d3d4d049a0ed92d9
#
_cell.length_a   1.000
_cell.length_b   1.000
_cell.length_c   1.000
_cell.angle_alpha   90.00
_cell.angle_beta   90.00
_cell.angle_gamma   90.00
#
_symmetry.space_group_name_H-M   'P 1'
#
loop_
_entity.id
_entity.type
_entity.pdbx_description
1 polymer ?
#
loop_
_entity_poly.entity_id
_entity_poly.type
_entity_poly.pdbx_seq_one_letter_code
_entity_poly.pdbx_strand_id
1 'polypeptide(L)'
;MSNTVDKKAFEWLNGNQLSYDIWNNKYRYKGESFDLWLQRVSGGNAEIKRLIFEKKFLFGGRTLSNRGTGLASLNNCYSSGYVEDTLEDIMQVNKNIALTYKAEGGQGLSLSKIRPKGALIKDRFESEGIVPFMDMFNKTTESIMQGSSRRGALMMSLDIWHKEAESFIKIKSDLNKINKANLSLEIDREFMQIIKDYYEGKIGEDYTISYNGKISYDVQPIKLYKLLCEHACKYAEPGVLFTDRLRNYNLMEYVIDFQIETTNPCGEQPLPKHGACGLCSINLSEYVVNPFTENSQIDFAALKEDLFYVVEAMDDIIDENLPFHALQEQCDVATKFRNLGIGVMGIHDMLIKMGIVYGSDESIRVVRELMHFVFKNAILSSSRLAGERGKFPGYDSAILDSSIFNNVKWETTEIAEIKEKGLRNSTLLSIAPTGSIGTMLNISTGIEPWFAFSYFRNTKSLGNKEESYEVWAPIAEEAKKYGYDHTLVTSKDITWKQHIDMQAAAQEFVDTAISKTINMPKETTPEEVEQVYLYAWERGLKGCTIYVEGSRDPILSNEKSSEPNPSNKFVSTKAPKRPVELEADFYTIKYKGEQFTVVVGLMENKPYEIFAYQNNIELNLKDHKGKIIKVSNNHYKYVSEYLTIKNLLLQFNNVEEKTATLYPSQLLRHGVEIKYIIKTMKKVDGNIASFTAAICRVLSKYTAKEVTKETCPECGENLIMEQGCCKCMNCGYSKCG
;
A
#
# COMPACT_ATOMS: atom_id res chain seq x y z
N MET A 1 -12.97 30.32 -1.93
CA MET A 1 -14.29 29.74 -1.69
C MET A 1 -14.47 29.68 -0.20
N SER A 2 -15.57 30.23 0.36
CA SER A 2 -15.80 30.26 1.81
C SER A 2 -15.91 28.83 2.34
N ASN A 3 -15.01 28.44 3.24
CA ASN A 3 -15.06 27.17 3.99
C ASN A 3 -16.18 27.18 5.05
N THR A 4 -17.44 27.44 4.64
CA THR A 4 -18.56 27.29 5.55
C THR A 4 -18.86 25.81 5.71
N VAL A 5 -18.78 25.34 6.96
CA VAL A 5 -19.15 23.96 7.33
C VAL A 5 -20.63 23.75 6.96
N ASP A 6 -20.92 22.68 6.21
CA ASP A 6 -22.28 22.25 5.97
C ASP A 6 -22.79 21.54 7.25
N LYS A 7 -23.69 22.23 7.98
CA LYS A 7 -24.19 21.74 9.26
C LYS A 7 -24.95 20.43 9.14
N LYS A 8 -25.75 20.25 8.06
CA LYS A 8 -26.50 19.01 7.86
C LYS A 8 -25.57 17.82 7.61
N ALA A 9 -24.53 18.00 6.79
CA ALA A 9 -23.53 16.95 6.58
C ALA A 9 -22.79 16.61 7.86
N PHE A 10 -22.41 17.62 8.65
CA PHE A 10 -21.71 17.42 9.91
C PHE A 10 -22.57 16.67 10.94
N GLU A 11 -23.86 17.04 11.05
CA GLU A 11 -24.84 16.35 11.90
C GLU A 11 -25.08 14.90 11.41
N TRP A 12 -25.26 14.70 10.09
CA TRP A 12 -25.40 13.36 9.49
C TRP A 12 -24.21 12.45 9.79
N LEU A 13 -23.00 13.02 9.89
CA LEU A 13 -21.75 12.34 10.25
C LEU A 13 -21.51 12.32 11.77
N ASN A 14 -22.54 12.51 12.58
CA ASN A 14 -22.50 12.45 14.05
C ASN A 14 -21.46 13.44 14.68
N GLY A 15 -21.22 14.59 14.02
CA GLY A 15 -20.26 15.60 14.50
C GLY A 15 -18.77 15.18 14.40
N ASN A 16 -18.45 14.09 13.70
CA ASN A 16 -17.09 13.60 13.57
C ASN A 16 -16.30 14.40 12.52
N GLN A 17 -15.22 15.05 12.93
CA GLN A 17 -14.43 15.92 12.07
C GLN A 17 -13.74 15.14 10.92
N LEU A 18 -13.15 13.98 11.19
CA LEU A 18 -12.52 13.15 10.15
C LEU A 18 -13.54 12.70 9.11
N SER A 19 -14.71 12.25 9.55
CA SER A 19 -15.82 11.86 8.68
C SER A 19 -16.26 13.01 7.78
N TYR A 20 -16.38 14.20 8.34
CA TYR A 20 -16.73 15.41 7.61
C TYR A 20 -15.64 15.81 6.61
N ASP A 21 -14.37 15.75 7.00
CA ASP A 21 -13.25 16.09 6.12
C ASP A 21 -13.13 15.11 4.94
N ILE A 22 -13.42 13.82 5.17
CA ILE A 22 -13.51 12.82 4.11
C ILE A 22 -14.65 13.16 3.14
N TRP A 23 -15.85 13.43 3.64
CA TRP A 23 -16.98 13.83 2.81
C TRP A 23 -16.69 15.10 2.04
N ASN A 24 -16.24 16.16 2.72
CA ASN A 24 -16.00 17.49 2.14
C ASN A 24 -14.88 17.52 1.10
N ASN A 25 -13.78 16.79 1.34
CA ASN A 25 -12.58 16.86 0.49
C ASN A 25 -12.55 15.79 -0.61
N LYS A 26 -13.30 14.69 -0.46
CA LYS A 26 -13.30 13.60 -1.44
C LYS A 26 -14.60 13.46 -2.23
N TYR A 27 -15.74 13.77 -1.65
CA TYR A 27 -17.03 13.41 -2.21
C TYR A 27 -17.93 14.61 -2.51
N ARG A 28 -17.70 15.75 -1.90
CA ARG A 28 -18.43 16.99 -2.13
C ARG A 28 -17.94 17.67 -3.41
N TYR A 29 -18.84 17.86 -4.38
CA TYR A 29 -18.51 18.51 -5.65
C TYR A 29 -18.73 20.01 -5.58
N LYS A 30 -17.68 20.81 -5.89
CA LYS A 30 -17.73 22.29 -5.96
C LYS A 30 -18.44 22.99 -4.80
N GLY A 31 -18.39 22.42 -3.60
CA GLY A 31 -19.03 23.02 -2.43
C GLY A 31 -20.55 22.92 -2.37
N GLU A 32 -21.14 21.95 -3.08
CA GLU A 32 -22.58 21.64 -3.02
C GLU A 32 -23.05 21.41 -1.57
N SER A 33 -24.33 21.70 -1.27
CA SER A 33 -24.93 21.35 0.01
C SER A 33 -25.11 19.85 0.18
N PHE A 34 -25.28 19.38 1.42
CA PHE A 34 -25.56 17.95 1.68
C PHE A 34 -26.79 17.43 0.91
N ASP A 35 -27.86 18.21 0.84
CA ASP A 35 -29.06 17.84 0.11
C ASP A 35 -28.82 17.69 -1.40
N LEU A 36 -28.02 18.59 -1.98
CA LEU A 36 -27.64 18.53 -3.39
C LEU A 36 -26.69 17.35 -3.66
N TRP A 37 -25.72 17.13 -2.76
CA TRP A 37 -24.85 15.96 -2.82
C TRP A 37 -25.67 14.67 -2.79
N LEU A 38 -26.60 14.54 -1.85
CA LEU A 38 -27.44 13.36 -1.71
C LEU A 38 -28.33 13.14 -2.96
N GLN A 39 -28.87 14.23 -3.52
CA GLN A 39 -29.64 14.19 -4.77
C GLN A 39 -28.77 13.73 -5.96
N ARG A 40 -27.55 14.26 -6.07
CA ARG A 40 -26.60 13.92 -7.13
C ARG A 40 -26.17 12.46 -7.04
N VAL A 41 -25.69 12.01 -5.88
CA VAL A 41 -25.16 10.65 -5.73
C VAL A 41 -26.25 9.57 -5.81
N SER A 42 -27.50 9.88 -5.44
CA SER A 42 -28.63 8.96 -5.61
C SER A 42 -29.13 8.89 -7.05
N GLY A 43 -28.67 9.76 -7.95
CA GLY A 43 -29.22 9.86 -9.31
C GLY A 43 -30.70 10.28 -9.33
N GLY A 44 -31.19 10.88 -8.24
CA GLY A 44 -32.58 11.23 -8.06
C GLY A 44 -33.52 10.09 -7.64
N ASN A 45 -32.98 8.85 -7.51
CA ASN A 45 -33.75 7.70 -7.03
C ASN A 45 -34.11 7.88 -5.54
N ALA A 46 -35.38 7.83 -5.19
CA ALA A 46 -35.87 8.10 -3.83
C ALA A 46 -35.45 7.04 -2.82
N GLU A 47 -35.42 5.75 -3.23
CA GLU A 47 -35.04 4.65 -2.36
C GLU A 47 -33.53 4.67 -2.09
N ILE A 48 -32.71 4.88 -3.10
CA ILE A 48 -31.26 5.03 -2.93
C ILE A 48 -30.95 6.26 -2.07
N LYS A 49 -31.68 7.36 -2.25
CA LYS A 49 -31.55 8.55 -1.38
C LYS A 49 -31.85 8.23 0.07
N ARG A 50 -32.93 7.46 0.33
CA ARG A 50 -33.31 6.95 1.65
C ARG A 50 -32.19 6.08 2.24
N LEU A 51 -31.71 5.08 1.50
CA LEU A 51 -30.69 4.14 1.96
C LEU A 51 -29.37 4.84 2.32
N ILE A 52 -28.94 5.83 1.52
CA ILE A 52 -27.75 6.63 1.82
C ILE A 52 -27.99 7.48 3.08
N PHE A 53 -29.15 8.14 3.20
CA PHE A 53 -29.46 8.97 4.36
C PHE A 53 -29.54 8.15 5.65
N GLU A 54 -30.12 6.95 5.61
CA GLU A 54 -30.17 5.98 6.70
C GLU A 54 -28.82 5.27 6.97
N LYS A 55 -27.76 5.59 6.21
CA LYS A 55 -26.45 4.97 6.30
C LYS A 55 -26.42 3.46 6.02
N LYS A 56 -27.47 2.91 5.44
CA LYS A 56 -27.59 1.50 5.07
C LYS A 56 -26.78 1.10 3.85
N PHE A 57 -26.48 2.07 2.98
CA PHE A 57 -25.82 1.84 1.71
C PHE A 57 -24.95 3.02 1.29
N LEU A 58 -23.80 2.74 0.69
CA LEU A 58 -22.99 3.73 -0.03
C LEU A 58 -22.42 3.14 -1.31
N PHE A 59 -22.44 3.94 -2.36
CA PHE A 59 -21.64 3.66 -3.54
C PHE A 59 -20.15 3.71 -3.23
N GLY A 60 -19.33 3.03 -4.03
CA GLY A 60 -17.88 3.13 -3.98
C GLY A 60 -17.39 4.57 -4.19
N GLY A 61 -16.21 4.85 -3.70
CA GLY A 61 -15.70 6.22 -3.65
C GLY A 61 -15.68 6.96 -4.98
N ARG A 62 -15.55 6.27 -6.13
CA ARG A 62 -15.57 6.91 -7.46
C ARG A 62 -16.97 7.37 -7.83
N THR A 63 -17.95 6.52 -7.64
CA THR A 63 -19.34 6.89 -7.87
C THR A 63 -19.77 8.07 -6.99
N LEU A 64 -19.43 8.04 -5.68
CA LEU A 64 -19.70 9.17 -4.77
C LEU A 64 -19.04 10.48 -5.23
N SER A 65 -17.81 10.42 -5.77
CA SER A 65 -17.10 11.62 -6.25
C SER A 65 -17.65 12.12 -7.57
N ASN A 66 -17.90 11.22 -8.54
CA ASN A 66 -17.99 11.56 -9.96
C ASN A 66 -19.39 11.50 -10.54
N ARG A 67 -20.34 10.76 -9.94
CA ARG A 67 -21.73 10.67 -10.45
C ARG A 67 -22.35 12.04 -10.59
N GLY A 68 -22.93 12.32 -11.76
CA GLY A 68 -23.58 13.61 -12.08
C GLY A 68 -22.62 14.78 -12.29
N THR A 69 -21.28 14.58 -12.30
CA THR A 69 -20.31 15.65 -12.55
C THR A 69 -19.84 15.73 -14.00
N GLY A 70 -19.94 14.63 -14.76
CA GLY A 70 -19.43 14.53 -16.13
C GLY A 70 -17.91 14.56 -16.27
N LEU A 71 -17.13 14.38 -15.18
CA LEU A 71 -15.69 14.58 -15.18
C LEU A 71 -14.87 13.31 -15.44
N ALA A 72 -15.25 12.18 -14.86
CA ALA A 72 -14.44 10.97 -14.90
C ALA A 72 -15.31 9.72 -14.66
N SER A 73 -14.68 8.53 -14.74
CA SER A 73 -15.34 7.26 -14.56
C SER A 73 -15.97 7.11 -13.17
N LEU A 74 -17.10 6.36 -13.12
CA LEU A 74 -17.79 5.93 -11.90
C LEU A 74 -17.20 4.63 -11.35
N ASN A 75 -16.38 3.90 -12.15
CA ASN A 75 -15.80 2.63 -11.78
C ASN A 75 -14.44 2.80 -11.09
N ASN A 76 -14.20 1.99 -10.06
CA ASN A 76 -12.95 1.95 -9.33
C ASN A 76 -11.91 1.03 -9.97
N CYS A 77 -12.35 -0.10 -10.51
CA CYS A 77 -11.57 -1.31 -10.74
C CYS A 77 -11.59 -1.67 -12.22
N TYR A 78 -10.38 -1.89 -12.77
CA TYR A 78 -10.17 -2.29 -14.15
C TYR A 78 -9.11 -3.38 -14.25
N SER A 79 -9.21 -4.20 -15.30
CA SER A 79 -8.24 -5.23 -15.66
C SER A 79 -7.68 -4.94 -17.06
N SER A 80 -6.36 -4.96 -17.20
CA SER A 80 -5.68 -5.02 -18.51
C SER A 80 -5.48 -6.44 -19.01
N GLY A 81 -5.76 -7.45 -18.16
CA GLY A 81 -5.56 -8.84 -18.47
C GLY A 81 -4.08 -9.23 -18.55
N TYR A 82 -3.79 -10.31 -19.29
CA TYR A 82 -2.44 -10.71 -19.62
C TYR A 82 -1.80 -9.71 -20.59
N VAL A 83 -0.55 -9.35 -20.30
CA VAL A 83 0.31 -8.62 -21.25
C VAL A 83 0.92 -9.66 -22.19
N GLU A 84 0.61 -9.54 -23.50
CA GLU A 84 1.15 -10.45 -24.50
C GLU A 84 2.64 -10.19 -24.76
N ASP A 85 3.38 -11.23 -25.11
CA ASP A 85 4.84 -11.22 -25.30
C ASP A 85 5.26 -10.55 -26.64
N THR A 86 4.73 -9.35 -26.89
CA THR A 86 5.10 -8.50 -28.02
C THR A 86 5.32 -7.07 -27.55
N LEU A 87 6.26 -6.35 -28.18
CA LEU A 87 6.51 -4.96 -27.84
C LEU A 87 5.28 -4.09 -28.07
N GLU A 88 4.51 -4.40 -29.14
CA GLU A 88 3.29 -3.70 -29.49
C GLU A 88 2.25 -3.77 -28.37
N ASP A 89 1.97 -4.97 -27.83
CA ASP A 89 0.98 -5.12 -26.74
C ASP A 89 1.50 -4.54 -25.43
N ILE A 90 2.78 -4.75 -25.09
CA ILE A 90 3.40 -4.16 -23.89
C ILE A 90 3.24 -2.64 -23.89
N MET A 91 3.54 -1.98 -25.01
CA MET A 91 3.42 -0.52 -25.14
C MET A 91 1.95 -0.07 -25.20
N GLN A 92 1.08 -0.86 -25.82
CA GLN A 92 -0.36 -0.58 -25.85
C GLN A 92 -0.97 -0.68 -24.44
N VAL A 93 -0.62 -1.71 -23.66
CA VAL A 93 -1.05 -1.85 -22.26
C VAL A 93 -0.55 -0.67 -21.42
N ASN A 94 0.70 -0.24 -21.60
CA ASN A 94 1.24 0.92 -20.89
C ASN A 94 0.45 2.21 -21.20
N LYS A 95 0.10 2.43 -22.47
CA LYS A 95 -0.77 3.53 -22.89
C LYS A 95 -2.17 3.43 -22.26
N ASN A 96 -2.77 2.23 -22.27
CA ASN A 96 -4.09 1.96 -21.73
C ASN A 96 -4.16 2.23 -20.23
N ILE A 97 -3.12 1.84 -19.47
CA ILE A 97 -2.94 2.16 -18.05
C ILE A 97 -2.96 3.68 -17.85
N ALA A 98 -2.16 4.43 -18.60
CA ALA A 98 -2.11 5.89 -18.49
C ALA A 98 -3.46 6.56 -18.75
N LEU A 99 -4.21 6.11 -19.78
CA LEU A 99 -5.53 6.62 -20.10
C LEU A 99 -6.56 6.27 -19.02
N THR A 100 -6.52 5.05 -18.47
CA THR A 100 -7.42 4.64 -17.38
C THR A 100 -7.13 5.41 -16.10
N TYR A 101 -5.87 5.71 -15.78
CA TYR A 101 -5.54 6.60 -14.64
C TYR A 101 -6.05 8.03 -14.86
N LYS A 102 -6.01 8.54 -16.08
CA LYS A 102 -6.63 9.85 -16.42
C LYS A 102 -8.13 9.83 -16.15
N ALA A 103 -8.81 8.71 -16.41
CA ALA A 103 -10.22 8.48 -16.09
C ALA A 103 -10.43 8.07 -14.61
N GLU A 104 -9.39 8.13 -13.79
CA GLU A 104 -9.37 7.84 -12.35
C GLU A 104 -9.61 6.37 -11.97
N GLY A 105 -9.44 5.40 -12.86
CA GLY A 105 -9.53 3.96 -12.58
C GLY A 105 -8.23 3.37 -12.04
N GLY A 106 -8.30 2.36 -11.16
CA GLY A 106 -7.17 1.51 -10.76
C GLY A 106 -7.02 0.33 -11.73
N GLN A 107 -5.79 -0.12 -11.97
CA GLN A 107 -5.49 -1.16 -12.95
C GLN A 107 -4.78 -2.38 -12.35
N GLY A 108 -5.16 -3.57 -12.84
CA GLY A 108 -4.39 -4.80 -12.64
C GLY A 108 -3.97 -5.40 -13.98
N LEU A 109 -2.79 -6.01 -14.00
CA LEU A 109 -2.25 -6.73 -15.17
C LEU A 109 -1.46 -7.95 -14.74
N SER A 110 -1.36 -8.93 -15.62
CA SER A 110 -0.51 -10.10 -15.43
C SER A 110 0.65 -10.11 -16.43
N LEU A 111 1.86 -10.36 -15.92
CA LEU A 111 3.10 -10.44 -16.70
C LEU A 111 3.41 -11.89 -17.16
N SER A 112 2.56 -12.82 -16.82
CA SER A 112 2.81 -14.27 -16.92
C SER A 112 3.10 -14.78 -18.35
N LYS A 113 2.65 -14.05 -19.37
CA LYS A 113 2.90 -14.40 -20.77
C LYS A 113 4.19 -13.82 -21.35
N ILE A 114 4.80 -12.82 -20.70
CA ILE A 114 6.06 -12.22 -21.16
C ILE A 114 7.18 -13.24 -21.01
N ARG A 115 8.01 -13.38 -22.04
CA ARG A 115 9.15 -14.30 -22.00
C ARG A 115 10.14 -13.93 -20.90
N PRO A 116 10.72 -14.93 -20.22
CA PRO A 116 11.67 -14.67 -19.16
C PRO A 116 13.04 -14.18 -19.68
N LYS A 117 13.84 -13.65 -18.76
CA LYS A 117 15.24 -13.28 -19.00
C LYS A 117 16.03 -14.47 -19.57
N GLY A 118 16.84 -14.20 -20.61
CA GLY A 118 17.64 -15.18 -21.33
C GLY A 118 16.88 -15.95 -22.43
N ALA A 119 15.56 -15.71 -22.58
CA ALA A 119 14.83 -16.24 -23.72
C ALA A 119 15.26 -15.57 -25.02
N LEU A 120 15.41 -16.35 -26.11
CA LEU A 120 15.85 -15.80 -27.38
C LEU A 120 14.76 -14.94 -28.06
N ILE A 121 15.17 -13.80 -28.57
CA ILE A 121 14.39 -12.90 -29.42
C ILE A 121 14.87 -13.11 -30.85
N LYS A 122 14.00 -13.64 -31.75
CA LYS A 122 14.32 -13.92 -33.15
C LYS A 122 15.62 -14.75 -33.32
N ASP A 123 15.85 -15.69 -32.39
CA ASP A 123 17.02 -16.58 -32.34
C ASP A 123 18.39 -15.86 -32.36
N ARG A 124 18.45 -14.56 -31.96
CA ARG A 124 19.65 -13.72 -32.03
C ARG A 124 20.03 -13.04 -30.73
N PHE A 125 19.05 -12.54 -30.00
CA PHE A 125 19.28 -11.72 -28.81
C PHE A 125 18.56 -12.33 -27.62
N GLU A 126 19.11 -12.12 -26.42
CA GLU A 126 18.48 -12.55 -25.18
C GLU A 126 17.53 -11.47 -24.64
N SER A 127 16.41 -11.89 -24.12
CA SER A 127 15.45 -11.05 -23.42
C SER A 127 16.02 -10.63 -22.06
N GLU A 128 15.78 -9.38 -21.66
CA GLU A 128 16.04 -8.92 -20.29
C GLU A 128 14.91 -9.30 -19.31
N GLY A 129 13.87 -9.99 -19.77
CA GLY A 129 12.77 -10.49 -18.96
C GLY A 129 11.74 -9.44 -18.56
N ILE A 130 11.05 -9.69 -17.43
CA ILE A 130 9.89 -8.88 -16.98
C ILE A 130 10.29 -7.59 -16.27
N VAL A 131 11.44 -7.56 -15.60
CA VAL A 131 11.83 -6.44 -14.68
C VAL A 131 11.85 -5.07 -15.36
N PRO A 132 12.43 -4.88 -16.56
CA PRO A 132 12.39 -3.59 -17.26
C PRO A 132 10.97 -3.09 -17.55
N PHE A 133 10.05 -3.99 -17.86
CA PHE A 133 8.64 -3.65 -18.11
C PHE A 133 7.90 -3.32 -16.81
N MET A 134 8.20 -4.01 -15.71
CA MET A 134 7.71 -3.64 -14.38
C MET A 134 8.11 -2.21 -14.01
N ASP A 135 9.38 -1.84 -14.25
CA ASP A 135 9.89 -0.47 -14.00
C ASP A 135 9.15 0.56 -14.88
N MET A 136 8.90 0.25 -16.15
CA MET A 136 8.16 1.12 -17.07
C MET A 136 6.72 1.35 -16.57
N PHE A 137 5.97 0.30 -16.23
CA PHE A 137 4.61 0.42 -15.70
C PHE A 137 4.57 1.17 -14.36
N ASN A 138 5.54 0.91 -13.48
CA ASN A 138 5.69 1.62 -12.21
C ASN A 138 5.96 3.13 -12.44
N LYS A 139 6.83 3.48 -13.40
CA LYS A 139 7.13 4.88 -13.77
C LYS A 139 5.93 5.57 -14.40
N THR A 140 5.16 4.89 -15.24
CA THR A 140 3.91 5.43 -15.80
C THR A 140 2.93 5.75 -14.67
N THR A 141 2.77 4.84 -13.71
CA THR A 141 1.92 5.04 -12.54
C THR A 141 2.38 6.26 -11.73
N GLU A 142 3.68 6.39 -11.47
CA GLU A 142 4.26 7.53 -10.77
C GLU A 142 4.03 8.85 -11.51
N SER A 143 4.20 8.86 -12.83
CA SER A 143 4.15 10.06 -13.67
C SER A 143 2.72 10.62 -13.83
N ILE A 144 1.72 9.75 -13.99
CA ILE A 144 0.32 10.17 -14.20
C ILE A 144 -0.34 10.63 -12.88
N MET A 145 0.22 10.26 -11.73
CA MET A 145 -0.27 10.65 -10.41
C MET A 145 -0.01 12.12 -10.04
N GLN A 146 0.79 12.85 -10.81
CA GLN A 146 1.12 14.24 -10.49
C GLN A 146 -0.07 15.17 -10.78
N GLY A 147 -0.67 15.69 -9.69
CA GLY A 147 -1.74 16.69 -9.75
C GLY A 147 -3.16 16.18 -9.50
N SER A 148 -3.37 14.88 -9.27
CA SER A 148 -4.67 14.30 -8.88
C SER A 148 -4.80 14.17 -7.36
N SER A 149 -5.99 14.43 -6.84
CA SER A 149 -6.33 14.20 -5.41
C SER A 149 -6.32 12.71 -5.03
N ARG A 150 -6.33 11.81 -5.99
CA ARG A 150 -6.21 10.35 -5.81
C ARG A 150 -5.09 9.79 -6.66
N ARG A 151 -4.26 8.95 -6.02
CA ARG A 151 -3.13 8.26 -6.65
C ARG A 151 -3.65 7.14 -7.55
N GLY A 152 -3.03 6.92 -8.71
CA GLY A 152 -3.19 5.70 -9.51
C GLY A 152 -2.89 4.47 -8.63
N ALA A 153 -3.57 3.37 -8.87
CA ALA A 153 -3.32 2.11 -8.20
C ALA A 153 -3.02 1.06 -9.27
N LEU A 154 -1.88 0.39 -9.13
CA LEU A 154 -1.45 -0.69 -10.01
C LEU A 154 -1.26 -1.97 -9.21
N MET A 155 -1.70 -3.09 -9.75
CA MET A 155 -1.30 -4.42 -9.33
C MET A 155 -0.64 -5.12 -10.52
N MET A 156 0.50 -5.75 -10.28
CA MET A 156 1.15 -6.64 -11.23
C MET A 156 1.19 -8.04 -10.64
N SER A 157 0.71 -9.02 -11.41
CA SER A 157 0.76 -10.42 -11.02
C SER A 157 1.70 -11.21 -11.92
N LEU A 158 2.17 -12.34 -11.41
CA LEU A 158 3.02 -13.29 -12.12
C LEU A 158 2.68 -14.70 -11.72
N ASP A 159 2.61 -15.60 -12.69
CA ASP A 159 2.46 -17.03 -12.46
C ASP A 159 3.66 -17.57 -11.67
N ILE A 160 3.38 -18.35 -10.62
CA ILE A 160 4.39 -18.95 -9.75
C ILE A 160 5.35 -19.87 -10.53
N TRP A 161 4.89 -20.45 -11.63
CA TRP A 161 5.69 -21.29 -12.52
C TRP A 161 6.61 -20.50 -13.45
N HIS A 162 6.47 -19.17 -13.53
CA HIS A 162 7.32 -18.36 -14.40
C HIS A 162 8.78 -18.41 -13.92
N LYS A 163 9.74 -18.53 -14.86
CA LYS A 163 11.19 -18.64 -14.56
C LYS A 163 11.72 -17.50 -13.69
N GLU A 164 11.11 -16.31 -13.77
CA GLU A 164 11.50 -15.14 -12.98
C GLU A 164 10.68 -14.97 -11.70
N ALA A 165 9.90 -15.96 -11.25
CA ALA A 165 9.11 -15.88 -10.02
C ALA A 165 9.98 -15.56 -8.81
N GLU A 166 11.17 -16.14 -8.69
CA GLU A 166 12.14 -15.82 -7.63
C GLU A 166 12.57 -14.35 -7.66
N SER A 167 12.87 -13.80 -8.84
CA SER A 167 13.26 -12.40 -9.02
C SER A 167 12.09 -11.45 -8.70
N PHE A 168 10.86 -11.83 -9.10
CA PHE A 168 9.64 -11.10 -8.80
C PHE A 168 9.36 -11.05 -7.30
N ILE A 169 9.53 -12.15 -6.57
CA ILE A 169 9.40 -12.20 -5.11
C ILE A 169 10.40 -11.25 -4.46
N LYS A 170 11.67 -11.31 -4.89
CA LYS A 170 12.78 -10.55 -4.28
C LYS A 170 12.78 -9.05 -4.61
N ILE A 171 12.02 -8.58 -5.59
CA ILE A 171 12.12 -7.20 -6.08
C ILE A 171 11.75 -6.16 -5.00
N LYS A 172 10.85 -6.50 -4.09
CA LYS A 172 10.41 -5.65 -2.97
C LYS A 172 11.38 -5.60 -1.78
N SER A 173 12.47 -6.38 -1.80
CA SER A 173 13.54 -6.23 -0.79
C SER A 173 14.25 -4.87 -0.91
N ASP A 174 14.19 -4.21 -2.07
CA ASP A 174 14.50 -2.80 -2.24
C ASP A 174 13.20 -1.99 -2.30
N LEU A 175 12.82 -1.35 -1.20
CA LEU A 175 11.57 -0.58 -1.06
C LEU A 175 11.46 0.62 -2.01
N ASN A 176 12.55 1.02 -2.68
CA ASN A 176 12.55 2.06 -3.70
C ASN A 176 12.15 1.54 -5.09
N LYS A 177 12.26 0.23 -5.31
CA LYS A 177 11.85 -0.41 -6.56
C LYS A 177 10.37 -0.74 -6.53
N ILE A 178 9.70 -0.54 -7.66
CA ILE A 178 8.29 -0.89 -7.85
C ILE A 178 7.38 -0.39 -6.70
N ASN A 179 7.62 0.85 -6.26
CA ASN A 179 6.96 1.41 -5.07
C ASN A 179 5.54 1.98 -5.34
N LYS A 180 5.05 1.91 -6.58
CA LYS A 180 3.72 2.37 -6.99
C LYS A 180 2.78 1.24 -7.43
N ALA A 181 3.23 -0.01 -7.33
CA ALA A 181 2.43 -1.18 -7.65
C ALA A 181 2.43 -2.17 -6.50
N ASN A 182 1.29 -2.83 -6.27
CA ASN A 182 1.20 -4.04 -5.46
C ASN A 182 1.64 -5.23 -6.32
N LEU A 183 2.25 -6.23 -5.71
CA LEU A 183 2.67 -7.46 -6.37
C LEU A 183 1.90 -8.65 -5.82
N SER A 184 1.48 -9.56 -6.70
CA SER A 184 0.82 -10.81 -6.31
C SER A 184 1.32 -11.97 -7.15
N LEU A 185 1.44 -13.15 -6.55
CA LEU A 185 1.71 -14.38 -7.29
C LEU A 185 0.40 -15.11 -7.61
N GLU A 186 0.28 -15.53 -8.85
CA GLU A 186 -0.77 -16.41 -9.35
C GLU A 186 -0.36 -17.85 -9.04
N ILE A 187 -1.07 -18.50 -8.13
CA ILE A 187 -0.75 -19.85 -7.65
C ILE A 187 -1.90 -20.78 -8.00
N ASP A 188 -1.59 -21.86 -8.71
CA ASP A 188 -2.58 -22.84 -9.14
C ASP A 188 -2.71 -24.01 -8.15
N ARG A 189 -3.67 -24.89 -8.44
CA ARG A 189 -3.93 -26.10 -7.65
C ARG A 189 -2.73 -27.04 -7.64
N GLU A 190 -2.03 -27.18 -8.77
CA GLU A 190 -0.91 -28.12 -8.89
C GLU A 190 0.21 -27.71 -7.93
N PHE A 191 0.57 -26.44 -7.92
CA PHE A 191 1.58 -25.93 -7.02
C PHE A 191 1.18 -26.13 -5.55
N MET A 192 -0.04 -25.75 -5.16
CA MET A 192 -0.49 -25.91 -3.77
C MET A 192 -0.63 -27.37 -3.34
N GLN A 193 -0.97 -28.28 -4.27
CA GLN A 193 -1.00 -29.71 -3.98
C GLN A 193 0.41 -30.27 -3.69
N ILE A 194 1.42 -29.81 -4.41
CA ILE A 194 2.83 -30.16 -4.13
C ILE A 194 3.24 -29.66 -2.74
N ILE A 195 2.86 -28.43 -2.38
CA ILE A 195 3.14 -27.89 -1.05
C ILE A 195 2.46 -28.73 0.04
N LYS A 196 1.20 -29.13 -0.18
CA LYS A 196 0.47 -30.00 0.72
C LYS A 196 1.14 -31.35 0.86
N ASP A 197 1.54 -31.98 -0.24
CA ASP A 197 2.22 -33.29 -0.25
C ASP A 197 3.58 -33.23 0.49
N TYR A 198 4.28 -32.10 0.44
CA TYR A 198 5.48 -31.86 1.22
C TYR A 198 5.18 -31.87 2.75
N TYR A 199 4.17 -31.12 3.20
CA TYR A 199 3.81 -31.08 4.62
C TYR A 199 3.21 -32.41 5.13
N GLU A 200 2.62 -33.20 4.25
CA GLU A 200 2.17 -34.56 4.54
C GLU A 200 3.31 -35.60 4.51
N GLY A 201 4.55 -35.21 4.23
CA GLY A 201 5.73 -36.07 4.19
C GLY A 201 5.82 -37.00 2.99
N LYS A 202 5.04 -36.74 1.91
CA LYS A 202 5.03 -37.57 0.69
C LYS A 202 6.20 -37.28 -0.23
N ILE A 203 6.71 -36.04 -0.22
CA ILE A 203 7.83 -35.58 -1.03
C ILE A 203 8.83 -34.80 -0.20
N GLY A 204 10.10 -34.74 -0.64
CA GLY A 204 11.18 -34.02 0.03
C GLY A 204 11.29 -32.57 -0.43
N GLU A 205 12.08 -31.78 0.30
CA GLU A 205 12.30 -30.35 0.01
C GLU A 205 12.98 -30.10 -1.36
N ASP A 206 13.82 -31.03 -1.80
CA ASP A 206 14.53 -30.95 -3.08
C ASP A 206 13.71 -31.43 -4.28
N TYR A 207 12.40 -31.66 -4.10
CA TYR A 207 11.51 -32.04 -5.18
C TYR A 207 11.55 -31.01 -6.31
N THR A 208 11.75 -31.50 -7.54
CA THR A 208 11.98 -30.66 -8.72
C THR A 208 11.03 -31.05 -9.83
N ILE A 209 10.46 -30.06 -10.48
CA ILE A 209 9.63 -30.23 -11.69
C ILE A 209 10.31 -29.54 -12.86
N SER A 210 10.36 -30.22 -14.00
CA SER A 210 10.80 -29.63 -15.26
C SER A 210 9.61 -28.94 -15.94
N TYR A 211 9.65 -27.62 -15.99
CA TYR A 211 8.66 -26.80 -16.68
C TYR A 211 9.05 -26.64 -18.15
N ASN A 212 8.16 -27.06 -19.04
CA ASN A 212 8.37 -27.00 -20.48
C ASN A 212 7.50 -25.91 -21.11
N GLY A 213 7.97 -24.67 -21.04
CA GLY A 213 7.37 -23.51 -21.70
C GLY A 213 8.15 -23.07 -22.93
N LYS A 214 8.19 -21.77 -23.19
CA LYS A 214 9.05 -21.19 -24.25
C LYS A 214 10.55 -21.46 -24.02
N ILE A 215 10.93 -21.73 -22.78
CA ILE A 215 12.24 -22.23 -22.36
C ILE A 215 11.96 -23.33 -21.34
N SER A 216 12.71 -24.44 -21.44
CA SER A 216 12.69 -25.47 -20.41
C SER A 216 13.57 -25.09 -19.24
N TYR A 217 13.10 -25.25 -18.03
CA TYR A 217 13.82 -25.02 -16.78
C TYR A 217 13.25 -25.84 -15.65
N ASP A 218 14.06 -26.07 -14.63
CA ASP A 218 13.65 -26.79 -13.44
C ASP A 218 13.21 -25.82 -12.34
N VAL A 219 12.09 -26.16 -11.70
CA VAL A 219 11.52 -25.43 -10.57
C VAL A 219 11.58 -26.31 -9.33
N GLN A 220 11.97 -25.73 -8.21
CA GLN A 220 11.88 -26.34 -6.87
C GLN A 220 10.72 -25.69 -6.08
N PRO A 221 9.49 -26.21 -6.18
CA PRO A 221 8.30 -25.54 -5.68
C PRO A 221 8.36 -25.24 -4.18
N ILE A 222 8.89 -26.18 -3.39
CA ILE A 222 8.98 -26.01 -1.92
C ILE A 222 9.91 -24.84 -1.55
N LYS A 223 11.08 -24.75 -2.18
CA LYS A 223 12.02 -23.65 -1.92
C LYS A 223 11.44 -22.31 -2.38
N LEU A 224 10.74 -22.30 -3.51
CA LEU A 224 10.09 -21.10 -4.01
C LEU A 224 8.94 -20.62 -3.07
N TYR A 225 8.16 -21.58 -2.55
CA TYR A 225 7.12 -21.31 -1.57
C TYR A 225 7.68 -20.74 -0.25
N LYS A 226 8.74 -21.34 0.29
CA LYS A 226 9.43 -20.84 1.48
C LYS A 226 9.95 -19.42 1.27
N LEU A 227 10.55 -19.14 0.10
CA LEU A 227 11.02 -17.81 -0.26
C LEU A 227 9.86 -16.79 -0.34
N LEU A 228 8.73 -17.17 -0.94
CA LEU A 228 7.51 -16.36 -0.94
C LEU A 228 7.07 -16.01 0.48
N CYS A 229 6.98 -17.01 1.35
CA CYS A 229 6.53 -16.82 2.73
C CYS A 229 7.50 -15.96 3.55
N GLU A 230 8.81 -16.13 3.38
CA GLU A 230 9.84 -15.26 3.98
C GLU A 230 9.65 -13.79 3.56
N HIS A 231 9.43 -13.53 2.25
CA HIS A 231 9.25 -12.18 1.75
C HIS A 231 7.90 -11.57 2.16
N ALA A 232 6.82 -12.34 2.14
CA ALA A 232 5.51 -11.90 2.65
C ALA A 232 5.58 -11.54 4.14
N CYS A 233 6.25 -12.36 4.95
CA CYS A 233 6.49 -12.09 6.36
C CYS A 233 7.26 -10.77 6.58
N LYS A 234 8.32 -10.53 5.81
CA LYS A 234 9.25 -9.43 6.01
C LYS A 234 8.81 -8.12 5.38
N TYR A 235 8.11 -8.18 4.24
CA TYR A 235 7.76 -7.01 3.42
C TYR A 235 6.25 -6.86 3.17
N ALA A 236 5.40 -7.76 3.68
CA ALA A 236 3.96 -7.84 3.41
C ALA A 236 3.62 -7.93 1.89
N GLU A 237 4.58 -8.36 1.08
CA GLU A 237 4.47 -8.59 -0.38
C GLU A 237 5.48 -9.65 -0.83
N PRO A 238 5.16 -10.40 -1.92
CA PRO A 238 3.92 -10.35 -2.69
C PRO A 238 2.73 -11.01 -1.96
N GLY A 239 1.50 -10.60 -2.34
CA GLY A 239 0.28 -11.31 -1.98
C GLY A 239 0.11 -12.57 -2.82
N VAL A 240 -0.94 -13.36 -2.52
CA VAL A 240 -1.26 -14.59 -3.28
C VAL A 240 -2.66 -14.52 -3.86
N LEU A 241 -2.80 -15.02 -5.09
CA LEU A 241 -4.04 -15.23 -5.81
C LEU A 241 -4.14 -16.71 -6.17
N PHE A 242 -5.13 -17.41 -5.65
CA PHE A 242 -5.36 -18.83 -5.95
C PHE A 242 -6.20 -18.94 -7.23
N THR A 243 -5.51 -19.10 -8.36
CA THR A 243 -6.11 -18.98 -9.70
C THR A 243 -7.13 -20.05 -10.01
N ASP A 244 -6.94 -21.26 -9.47
CA ASP A 244 -7.94 -22.34 -9.59
C ASP A 244 -9.27 -21.96 -8.90
N ARG A 245 -9.20 -21.27 -7.75
CA ARG A 245 -10.39 -20.80 -7.02
C ARG A 245 -11.05 -19.61 -7.73
N LEU A 246 -10.25 -18.68 -8.23
CA LEU A 246 -10.75 -17.53 -8.98
C LEU A 246 -11.52 -17.96 -10.24
N ARG A 247 -11.01 -18.94 -10.99
CA ARG A 247 -11.59 -19.36 -12.26
C ARG A 247 -12.70 -20.39 -12.13
N ASN A 248 -12.62 -21.28 -11.13
CA ASN A 248 -13.49 -22.44 -11.01
C ASN A 248 -14.52 -22.35 -9.86
N TYR A 249 -14.73 -21.16 -9.26
CA TYR A 249 -15.73 -20.93 -8.25
C TYR A 249 -16.33 -19.52 -8.37
N ASN A 250 -17.06 -19.29 -9.46
CA ASN A 250 -17.76 -18.03 -9.73
C ASN A 250 -18.99 -18.33 -10.63
N LEU A 251 -19.88 -17.36 -10.81
CA LEU A 251 -21.06 -17.55 -11.66
C LEU A 251 -20.72 -17.82 -13.12
N MET A 252 -19.62 -17.27 -13.61
CA MET A 252 -19.19 -17.37 -15.01
C MET A 252 -18.25 -18.56 -15.29
N GLU A 253 -18.14 -19.50 -14.35
CA GLU A 253 -17.20 -20.64 -14.36
C GLU A 253 -17.21 -21.42 -15.71
N TYR A 254 -18.38 -21.65 -16.28
CA TYR A 254 -18.54 -22.40 -17.52
C TYR A 254 -18.88 -21.54 -18.74
N VAL A 255 -18.85 -20.22 -18.61
CA VAL A 255 -19.09 -19.30 -19.73
C VAL A 255 -17.80 -19.04 -20.48
N ILE A 256 -17.68 -19.64 -21.66
CA ILE A 256 -16.43 -19.64 -22.44
C ILE A 256 -15.89 -18.24 -22.75
N ASP A 257 -16.78 -17.31 -23.03
CA ASP A 257 -16.44 -15.92 -23.40
C ASP A 257 -15.97 -15.06 -22.21
N PHE A 258 -16.14 -15.56 -20.97
CA PHE A 258 -15.73 -14.85 -19.76
C PHE A 258 -14.50 -15.50 -19.14
N GLN A 259 -13.33 -15.10 -19.60
CA GLN A 259 -12.08 -15.64 -19.07
C GLN A 259 -11.45 -14.67 -18.06
N ILE A 260 -11.38 -15.08 -16.80
CA ILE A 260 -10.67 -14.32 -15.76
C ILE A 260 -9.17 -14.39 -16.03
N GLU A 261 -8.57 -13.23 -16.34
CA GLU A 261 -7.14 -13.12 -16.63
C GLU A 261 -6.34 -12.58 -15.45
N THR A 262 -6.87 -11.59 -14.74
CA THR A 262 -6.23 -11.01 -13.54
C THR A 262 -7.27 -10.35 -12.65
N THR A 263 -6.82 -9.67 -11.58
CA THR A 263 -7.69 -8.92 -10.66
C THR A 263 -7.38 -7.42 -10.71
N ASN A 264 -8.24 -6.60 -10.09
CA ASN A 264 -7.98 -5.21 -9.77
C ASN A 264 -6.86 -5.08 -8.70
N PRO A 265 -6.40 -3.84 -8.36
CA PRO A 265 -5.30 -3.63 -7.42
C PRO A 265 -5.49 -4.20 -6.00
N CYS A 266 -6.72 -4.35 -5.53
CA CYS A 266 -7.02 -4.87 -4.19
C CYS A 266 -7.40 -6.36 -4.18
N GLY A 267 -7.49 -7.00 -5.35
CA GLY A 267 -7.71 -8.44 -5.50
C GLY A 267 -9.15 -8.91 -5.35
N GLU A 268 -10.12 -8.03 -5.05
CA GLU A 268 -11.52 -8.40 -4.87
C GLU A 268 -12.31 -8.56 -6.17
N GLN A 269 -11.77 -8.07 -7.30
CA GLN A 269 -12.43 -8.13 -8.61
C GLN A 269 -11.58 -8.94 -9.62
N PRO A 270 -11.77 -10.25 -9.70
CA PRO A 270 -11.27 -11.04 -10.82
C PRO A 270 -12.07 -10.73 -12.08
N LEU A 271 -11.40 -10.30 -13.13
CA LEU A 271 -12.00 -9.74 -14.32
C LEU A 271 -11.37 -10.31 -15.60
N PRO A 272 -12.12 -10.35 -16.70
CA PRO A 272 -11.55 -10.59 -18.03
C PRO A 272 -10.71 -9.39 -18.48
N LYS A 273 -9.96 -9.54 -19.58
CA LYS A 273 -9.23 -8.45 -20.22
C LYS A 273 -10.20 -7.30 -20.53
N HIS A 274 -9.80 -6.06 -20.21
CA HIS A 274 -10.61 -4.84 -20.31
C HIS A 274 -11.86 -4.82 -19.41
N GLY A 275 -12.01 -5.78 -18.52
CA GLY A 275 -13.10 -5.79 -17.55
C GLY A 275 -13.05 -4.58 -16.61
N ALA A 276 -14.23 -4.13 -16.23
CA ALA A 276 -14.44 -3.01 -15.32
C ALA A 276 -15.55 -3.31 -14.33
N CYS A 277 -15.46 -2.77 -13.12
CA CYS A 277 -16.52 -2.96 -12.13
C CYS A 277 -16.75 -1.70 -11.28
N GLY A 278 -18.02 -1.34 -11.14
CA GLY A 278 -18.51 -0.41 -10.14
C GLY A 278 -18.66 -1.11 -8.79
N LEU A 279 -18.29 -0.42 -7.71
CA LEU A 279 -18.37 -0.96 -6.35
C LEU A 279 -19.39 -0.21 -5.52
N CYS A 280 -20.03 -0.92 -4.60
CA CYS A 280 -20.85 -0.37 -3.53
C CYS A 280 -20.74 -1.22 -2.27
N SER A 281 -21.27 -0.75 -1.15
CA SER A 281 -21.28 -1.55 0.08
C SER A 281 -22.53 -1.28 0.92
N ILE A 282 -23.11 -2.35 1.38
CA ILE A 282 -24.25 -2.37 2.32
C ILE A 282 -23.68 -2.33 3.73
N ASN A 283 -24.16 -1.42 4.56
CA ASN A 283 -23.79 -1.35 5.97
C ASN A 283 -24.70 -2.29 6.79
N LEU A 284 -24.19 -3.47 7.08
CA LEU A 284 -24.95 -4.51 7.77
C LEU A 284 -25.30 -4.15 9.22
N SER A 285 -24.55 -3.23 9.84
CA SER A 285 -24.83 -2.82 11.22
C SER A 285 -26.16 -2.08 11.38
N GLU A 286 -26.70 -1.50 10.30
CA GLU A 286 -27.99 -0.79 10.29
C GLU A 286 -29.20 -1.71 10.03
N TYR A 287 -28.96 -3.01 9.88
CA TYR A 287 -30.00 -4.03 9.78
C TYR A 287 -30.17 -4.86 11.06
N VAL A 288 -29.51 -4.49 12.16
CA VAL A 288 -29.72 -5.14 13.46
C VAL A 288 -30.92 -4.50 14.17
N VAL A 289 -31.94 -5.28 14.43
CA VAL A 289 -33.07 -4.89 15.27
C VAL A 289 -32.85 -5.35 16.71
N ASN A 290 -33.34 -4.59 17.66
CA ASN A 290 -33.15 -4.79 19.10
C ASN A 290 -31.66 -4.93 19.49
N PRO A 291 -30.75 -4.01 19.04
CA PRO A 291 -29.32 -4.12 19.32
C PRO A 291 -29.04 -4.13 20.82
N PHE A 292 -27.99 -4.85 21.22
CA PHE A 292 -27.59 -5.00 22.62
C PHE A 292 -28.66 -5.59 23.54
N THR A 293 -29.44 -6.55 23.03
CA THR A 293 -30.39 -7.35 23.81
C THR A 293 -30.32 -8.81 23.42
N GLU A 294 -30.84 -9.71 24.24
CA GLU A 294 -30.94 -11.14 23.95
C GLU A 294 -31.82 -11.45 22.72
N ASN A 295 -32.66 -10.51 22.30
CA ASN A 295 -33.53 -10.63 21.12
C ASN A 295 -32.96 -9.89 19.90
N SER A 296 -31.66 -9.58 19.91
CA SER A 296 -31.00 -8.96 18.77
C SER A 296 -31.00 -9.90 17.57
N GLN A 297 -31.40 -9.41 16.40
CA GLN A 297 -31.42 -10.20 15.16
C GLN A 297 -31.27 -9.30 13.94
N ILE A 298 -30.95 -9.92 12.80
CA ILE A 298 -30.89 -9.22 11.52
C ILE A 298 -32.28 -9.10 10.91
N ASP A 299 -32.64 -7.91 10.45
CA ASP A 299 -33.85 -7.67 9.67
C ASP A 299 -33.68 -8.12 8.22
N PHE A 300 -33.82 -9.42 8.01
CA PHE A 300 -33.70 -10.02 6.67
C PHE A 300 -34.78 -9.54 5.71
N ALA A 301 -35.95 -9.10 6.20
CA ALA A 301 -37.03 -8.61 5.34
C ALA A 301 -36.67 -7.25 4.73
N ALA A 302 -36.20 -6.30 5.57
CA ALA A 302 -35.72 -5.01 5.10
C ALA A 302 -34.48 -5.16 4.20
N LEU A 303 -33.54 -6.04 4.58
CA LEU A 303 -32.33 -6.28 3.77
C LEU A 303 -32.67 -6.84 2.38
N LYS A 304 -33.66 -7.73 2.28
CA LYS A 304 -34.10 -8.28 0.98
C LYS A 304 -34.71 -7.20 0.08
N GLU A 305 -35.58 -6.35 0.64
CA GLU A 305 -36.21 -5.26 -0.11
C GLU A 305 -35.19 -4.24 -0.59
N ASP A 306 -34.32 -3.77 0.32
CA ASP A 306 -33.28 -2.79 0.03
C ASP A 306 -32.27 -3.30 -0.99
N LEU A 307 -31.95 -4.61 -0.95
CA LEU A 307 -31.01 -5.23 -1.88
C LEU A 307 -31.47 -5.16 -3.34
N PHE A 308 -32.78 -5.24 -3.59
CA PHE A 308 -33.32 -5.06 -4.94
C PHE A 308 -32.98 -3.68 -5.50
N TYR A 309 -33.20 -2.62 -4.73
CA TYR A 309 -32.87 -1.24 -5.14
C TYR A 309 -31.37 -1.05 -5.31
N VAL A 310 -30.55 -1.74 -4.49
CA VAL A 310 -29.08 -1.71 -4.63
C VAL A 310 -28.64 -2.35 -5.95
N VAL A 311 -29.16 -3.52 -6.30
CA VAL A 311 -28.82 -4.20 -7.57
C VAL A 311 -29.29 -3.34 -8.77
N GLU A 312 -30.49 -2.78 -8.72
CA GLU A 312 -31.01 -1.89 -9.76
C GLU A 312 -30.12 -0.65 -9.94
N ALA A 313 -29.77 0.04 -8.84
CA ALA A 313 -28.95 1.23 -8.90
C ALA A 313 -27.54 0.95 -9.40
N MET A 314 -26.98 -0.22 -9.08
CA MET A 314 -25.68 -0.63 -9.59
C MET A 314 -25.72 -1.01 -11.07
N ASP A 315 -26.84 -1.58 -11.57
CA ASP A 315 -27.06 -1.81 -13.00
C ASP A 315 -27.15 -0.48 -13.76
N ASP A 316 -27.85 0.54 -13.19
CA ASP A 316 -27.91 1.89 -13.75
C ASP A 316 -26.52 2.56 -13.84
N ILE A 317 -25.66 2.37 -12.83
CA ILE A 317 -24.29 2.90 -12.84
C ILE A 317 -23.48 2.37 -14.02
N ILE A 318 -23.71 1.14 -14.49
CA ILE A 318 -23.02 0.61 -15.68
C ILE A 318 -23.36 1.48 -16.89
N ASP A 319 -24.66 1.74 -17.13
CA ASP A 319 -25.09 2.53 -18.29
C ASP A 319 -24.67 3.98 -18.18
N GLU A 320 -24.77 4.59 -17.00
CA GLU A 320 -24.31 5.94 -16.73
C GLU A 320 -22.79 6.09 -16.97
N ASN A 321 -22.01 5.01 -16.74
CA ASN A 321 -20.55 5.03 -16.86
C ASN A 321 -20.03 4.79 -18.30
N LEU A 322 -20.85 4.25 -19.21
CA LEU A 322 -20.39 3.92 -20.56
C LEU A 322 -19.64 5.07 -21.27
N PRO A 323 -20.09 6.34 -21.21
CA PRO A 323 -19.38 7.46 -21.84
C PRO A 323 -18.05 7.85 -21.18
N PHE A 324 -17.76 7.33 -19.96
CA PHE A 324 -16.62 7.72 -19.14
C PHE A 324 -15.53 6.66 -19.10
N HIS A 325 -15.70 5.52 -19.78
CA HIS A 325 -14.62 4.56 -19.96
C HIS A 325 -13.49 5.17 -20.79
N ALA A 326 -12.24 4.91 -20.40
CA ALA A 326 -11.07 5.41 -21.10
C ALA A 326 -10.82 4.75 -22.46
N LEU A 327 -11.33 3.53 -22.63
CA LEU A 327 -11.10 2.67 -23.79
C LEU A 327 -12.45 2.12 -24.29
N GLN A 328 -12.59 1.99 -25.61
CA GLN A 328 -13.78 1.39 -26.21
C GLN A 328 -13.96 -0.07 -25.78
N GLU A 329 -12.88 -0.82 -25.67
CA GLU A 329 -12.87 -2.22 -25.23
C GLU A 329 -13.44 -2.38 -23.81
N GLN A 330 -13.19 -1.39 -22.92
CA GLN A 330 -13.78 -1.38 -21.57
C GLN A 330 -15.30 -1.17 -21.64
N CYS A 331 -15.75 -0.29 -22.52
CA CYS A 331 -17.17 -0.05 -22.77
C CYS A 331 -17.85 -1.31 -23.32
N ASP A 332 -17.22 -1.99 -24.29
CA ASP A 332 -17.74 -3.20 -24.92
C ASP A 332 -17.88 -4.35 -23.93
N VAL A 333 -16.85 -4.57 -23.08
CA VAL A 333 -16.85 -5.61 -22.03
C VAL A 333 -17.88 -5.28 -20.95
N ALA A 334 -17.97 -4.00 -20.50
CA ALA A 334 -18.97 -3.58 -19.53
C ALA A 334 -20.40 -3.77 -20.04
N THR A 335 -20.66 -3.45 -21.31
CA THR A 335 -21.95 -3.68 -21.95
C THR A 335 -22.27 -5.15 -22.07
N LYS A 336 -21.28 -5.98 -22.50
CA LYS A 336 -21.48 -7.43 -22.73
C LYS A 336 -21.78 -8.18 -21.45
N PHE A 337 -21.06 -7.88 -20.36
CA PHE A 337 -21.12 -8.70 -19.14
C PHE A 337 -21.82 -8.02 -17.96
N ARG A 338 -21.95 -6.71 -17.92
CA ARG A 338 -22.64 -5.97 -16.86
C ARG A 338 -22.23 -6.40 -15.44
N ASN A 339 -20.92 -6.38 -15.17
CA ASN A 339 -20.34 -6.78 -13.88
C ASN A 339 -20.75 -5.85 -12.74
N LEU A 340 -21.23 -6.39 -11.64
CA LEU A 340 -21.47 -5.67 -10.38
C LEU A 340 -20.47 -6.11 -9.31
N GLY A 341 -20.19 -5.20 -8.37
CA GLY A 341 -19.38 -5.46 -7.18
C GLY A 341 -20.09 -4.94 -5.93
N ILE A 342 -21.15 -5.63 -5.52
CA ILE A 342 -21.91 -5.31 -4.32
C ILE A 342 -21.19 -5.93 -3.13
N GLY A 343 -20.67 -5.11 -2.23
CA GLY A 343 -19.99 -5.54 -1.02
C GLY A 343 -20.78 -5.26 0.25
N VAL A 344 -20.14 -5.55 1.35
CA VAL A 344 -20.67 -5.30 2.69
C VAL A 344 -19.62 -4.56 3.53
N MET A 345 -20.07 -3.83 4.56
CA MET A 345 -19.26 -3.18 5.57
C MET A 345 -20.01 -3.18 6.91
N GLY A 346 -19.36 -2.85 8.01
CA GLY A 346 -20.02 -2.84 9.32
C GLY A 346 -20.29 -4.25 9.88
N ILE A 347 -19.64 -5.31 9.37
CA ILE A 347 -19.83 -6.69 9.86
C ILE A 347 -19.47 -6.79 11.34
N HIS A 348 -18.33 -6.22 11.73
CA HIS A 348 -17.90 -6.30 13.14
C HIS A 348 -18.85 -5.50 14.04
N ASP A 349 -19.28 -4.30 13.62
CA ASP A 349 -20.28 -3.51 14.35
C ASP A 349 -21.62 -4.26 14.48
N MET A 350 -22.03 -4.95 13.42
CA MET A 350 -23.23 -5.82 13.45
C MET A 350 -23.09 -6.91 14.52
N LEU A 351 -21.95 -7.63 14.51
CA LEU A 351 -21.71 -8.70 15.49
C LEU A 351 -21.67 -8.18 16.92
N ILE A 352 -21.04 -7.02 17.17
CA ILE A 352 -21.03 -6.35 18.47
C ILE A 352 -22.44 -6.00 18.92
N LYS A 353 -23.28 -5.41 18.03
CA LYS A 353 -24.70 -5.10 18.30
C LYS A 353 -25.52 -6.36 18.65
N MET A 354 -25.11 -7.52 18.13
CA MET A 354 -25.73 -8.82 18.38
C MET A 354 -25.16 -9.56 19.58
N GLY A 355 -24.14 -9.05 20.24
CA GLY A 355 -23.48 -9.71 21.37
C GLY A 355 -22.54 -10.85 20.96
N ILE A 356 -22.11 -10.90 19.70
CA ILE A 356 -21.32 -11.99 19.12
C ILE A 356 -19.86 -11.55 18.97
N VAL A 357 -18.95 -12.38 19.48
CA VAL A 357 -17.49 -12.13 19.37
C VAL A 357 -17.01 -12.44 17.95
N TYR A 358 -16.35 -11.49 17.29
CA TYR A 358 -15.77 -11.69 15.95
C TYR A 358 -14.72 -12.81 15.96
N GLY A 359 -14.78 -13.73 15.01
CA GLY A 359 -13.89 -14.88 14.91
C GLY A 359 -14.33 -16.09 15.75
N SER A 360 -15.45 -16.00 16.50
CA SER A 360 -16.06 -17.15 17.16
C SER A 360 -16.79 -18.04 16.15
N ASP A 361 -17.03 -19.32 16.52
CA ASP A 361 -17.79 -20.25 15.69
C ASP A 361 -19.19 -19.72 15.36
N GLU A 362 -19.79 -18.99 16.31
CA GLU A 362 -21.08 -18.35 16.10
C GLU A 362 -21.01 -17.24 15.08
N SER A 363 -19.98 -16.38 15.14
CA SER A 363 -19.78 -15.31 14.14
C SER A 363 -19.56 -15.88 12.75
N ILE A 364 -18.77 -16.96 12.63
CA ILE A 364 -18.52 -17.66 11.35
C ILE A 364 -19.84 -18.21 10.78
N ARG A 365 -20.68 -18.82 11.63
CA ARG A 365 -22.01 -19.32 11.23
C ARG A 365 -22.92 -18.17 10.76
N VAL A 366 -23.01 -17.09 11.55
CA VAL A 366 -23.86 -15.94 11.24
C VAL A 366 -23.43 -15.28 9.92
N VAL A 367 -22.14 -15.08 9.70
CA VAL A 367 -21.61 -14.48 8.46
C VAL A 367 -21.91 -15.39 7.25
N ARG A 368 -21.74 -16.70 7.40
CA ARG A 368 -22.09 -17.66 6.33
C ARG A 368 -23.58 -17.58 5.95
N GLU A 369 -24.47 -17.64 6.92
CA GLU A 369 -25.92 -17.57 6.71
C GLU A 369 -26.33 -16.23 6.08
N LEU A 370 -25.75 -15.13 6.56
CA LEU A 370 -26.01 -13.80 6.03
C LEU A 370 -25.52 -13.67 4.58
N MET A 371 -24.30 -14.11 4.27
CA MET A 371 -23.78 -14.02 2.90
C MET A 371 -24.51 -14.94 1.93
N HIS A 372 -24.96 -16.13 2.39
CA HIS A 372 -25.88 -16.98 1.62
C HIS A 372 -27.17 -16.22 1.28
N PHE A 373 -27.78 -15.55 2.28
CA PHE A 373 -28.99 -14.77 2.08
C PHE A 373 -28.78 -13.61 1.11
N VAL A 374 -27.71 -12.84 1.26
CA VAL A 374 -27.38 -11.71 0.38
C VAL A 374 -27.13 -12.17 -1.05
N PHE A 375 -26.35 -13.22 -1.26
CA PHE A 375 -26.07 -13.75 -2.58
C PHE A 375 -27.32 -14.29 -3.28
N LYS A 376 -28.10 -15.10 -2.59
CA LYS A 376 -29.38 -15.62 -3.10
C LYS A 376 -30.30 -14.50 -3.56
N ASN A 377 -30.51 -13.48 -2.73
CA ASN A 377 -31.40 -12.39 -3.04
C ASN A 377 -30.83 -11.41 -4.08
N ALA A 378 -29.50 -11.28 -4.19
CA ALA A 378 -28.87 -10.54 -5.29
C ALA A 378 -29.11 -11.22 -6.65
N ILE A 379 -29.01 -12.56 -6.72
CA ILE A 379 -29.36 -13.33 -7.93
C ILE A 379 -30.85 -13.16 -8.29
N LEU A 380 -31.76 -13.27 -7.32
CA LEU A 380 -33.18 -13.07 -7.55
C LEU A 380 -33.48 -11.65 -8.03
N SER A 381 -32.80 -10.65 -7.47
CA SER A 381 -32.96 -9.25 -7.90
C SER A 381 -32.43 -9.04 -9.33
N SER A 382 -31.28 -9.61 -9.68
CA SER A 382 -30.75 -9.58 -11.04
C SER A 382 -31.63 -10.33 -12.03
N SER A 383 -32.23 -11.45 -11.62
CA SER A 383 -33.21 -12.18 -12.45
C SER A 383 -34.48 -11.41 -12.66
N ARG A 384 -34.99 -10.73 -11.63
CA ARG A 384 -36.16 -9.84 -11.76
C ARG A 384 -35.87 -8.71 -12.75
N LEU A 385 -34.71 -8.05 -12.64
CA LEU A 385 -34.28 -7.01 -13.59
C LEU A 385 -34.09 -7.56 -15.01
N ALA A 386 -33.63 -8.80 -15.16
CA ALA A 386 -33.56 -9.43 -16.47
C ALA A 386 -34.91 -9.60 -17.11
N GLY A 387 -35.97 -9.88 -16.32
CA GLY A 387 -37.36 -9.92 -16.80
C GLY A 387 -37.88 -8.54 -17.25
N GLU A 388 -37.39 -7.45 -16.61
CA GLU A 388 -37.82 -6.07 -16.91
C GLU A 388 -36.99 -5.41 -18.03
N ARG A 389 -35.67 -5.64 -18.04
CA ARG A 389 -34.69 -4.93 -18.88
C ARG A 389 -33.95 -5.83 -19.89
N GLY A 390 -34.25 -7.13 -19.88
CA GLY A 390 -33.53 -8.15 -20.67
C GLY A 390 -32.30 -8.68 -19.98
N LYS A 391 -31.86 -9.88 -20.38
CA LYS A 391 -30.64 -10.52 -19.94
C LYS A 391 -29.42 -9.69 -20.34
N PHE A 392 -28.29 -9.82 -19.64
CA PHE A 392 -27.04 -9.23 -20.15
C PHE A 392 -26.63 -9.88 -21.48
N PRO A 393 -26.02 -9.14 -22.43
CA PRO A 393 -25.76 -9.64 -23.78
C PRO A 393 -24.90 -10.92 -23.87
N GLY A 394 -23.97 -11.10 -22.93
CA GLY A 394 -23.14 -12.31 -22.84
C GLY A 394 -23.72 -13.42 -21.96
N TYR A 395 -25.02 -13.40 -21.68
CA TYR A 395 -25.66 -14.42 -20.85
C TYR A 395 -25.62 -15.79 -21.51
N ASP A 396 -25.16 -16.79 -20.73
CA ASP A 396 -25.23 -18.20 -21.08
C ASP A 396 -25.89 -18.96 -19.92
N SER A 397 -26.77 -19.93 -20.25
CA SER A 397 -27.45 -20.76 -19.25
C SER A 397 -26.47 -21.65 -18.45
N ALA A 398 -25.25 -21.86 -18.92
CA ALA A 398 -24.17 -22.55 -18.19
C ALA A 398 -23.87 -21.91 -16.81
N ILE A 399 -24.26 -20.66 -16.59
CA ILE A 399 -24.22 -20.02 -15.26
C ILE A 399 -24.95 -20.85 -14.20
N LEU A 400 -26.06 -21.52 -14.57
CA LEU A 400 -26.87 -22.31 -13.65
C LEU A 400 -26.18 -23.63 -13.25
N ASP A 401 -25.14 -24.04 -13.97
CA ASP A 401 -24.34 -25.22 -13.67
C ASP A 401 -23.12 -24.87 -12.81
N SER A 402 -22.83 -23.57 -12.58
CA SER A 402 -21.67 -23.14 -11.82
C SER A 402 -21.69 -23.65 -10.37
N SER A 403 -20.50 -23.91 -9.83
CA SER A 403 -20.33 -24.47 -8.49
C SER A 403 -20.94 -23.57 -7.41
N ILE A 404 -20.78 -22.26 -7.53
CA ILE A 404 -21.31 -21.31 -6.55
C ILE A 404 -22.83 -21.19 -6.64
N PHE A 405 -23.44 -21.24 -7.84
CA PHE A 405 -24.89 -21.23 -8.00
C PHE A 405 -25.51 -22.48 -7.37
N ASN A 406 -24.90 -23.64 -7.58
CA ASN A 406 -25.37 -24.91 -7.02
C ASN A 406 -25.13 -25.05 -5.51
N ASN A 407 -24.30 -24.21 -4.90
CA ASN A 407 -24.11 -24.16 -3.46
C ASN A 407 -25.27 -23.42 -2.71
N VAL A 408 -26.16 -22.74 -3.44
CA VAL A 408 -27.33 -22.07 -2.89
C VAL A 408 -28.52 -23.02 -2.80
N LYS A 409 -29.26 -22.95 -1.67
CA LYS A 409 -30.54 -23.69 -1.52
C LYS A 409 -31.65 -22.92 -2.19
N TRP A 410 -32.05 -23.37 -3.35
CA TRP A 410 -33.14 -22.78 -4.15
C TRP A 410 -34.48 -23.43 -3.89
N GLU A 411 -35.55 -22.61 -3.89
CA GLU A 411 -36.91 -23.09 -4.01
C GLU A 411 -37.23 -23.44 -5.48
N THR A 412 -38.13 -24.39 -5.70
CA THR A 412 -38.48 -24.83 -7.08
C THR A 412 -39.00 -23.66 -7.93
N THR A 413 -39.78 -22.76 -7.34
CA THR A 413 -40.30 -21.58 -8.02
C THR A 413 -39.20 -20.57 -8.37
N GLU A 414 -38.22 -20.38 -7.50
CA GLU A 414 -37.08 -19.48 -7.72
C GLU A 414 -36.21 -19.96 -8.90
N ILE A 415 -35.89 -21.26 -8.94
CA ILE A 415 -35.13 -21.83 -10.06
C ILE A 415 -35.92 -21.71 -11.39
N ALA A 416 -37.22 -21.95 -11.36
CA ALA A 416 -38.06 -21.80 -12.55
C ALA A 416 -38.05 -20.37 -13.07
N GLU A 417 -38.15 -19.40 -12.19
CA GLU A 417 -38.11 -17.96 -12.52
C GLU A 417 -36.73 -17.58 -13.12
N ILE A 418 -35.60 -18.01 -12.50
CA ILE A 418 -34.27 -17.72 -12.98
C ILE A 418 -34.02 -18.38 -14.36
N LYS A 419 -34.49 -19.60 -14.58
CA LYS A 419 -34.39 -20.29 -15.88
C LYS A 419 -35.12 -19.54 -16.99
N GLU A 420 -36.29 -19.01 -16.69
CA GLU A 420 -37.10 -18.25 -17.64
C GLU A 420 -36.49 -16.89 -17.95
N LYS A 421 -36.22 -16.09 -16.91
CA LYS A 421 -35.77 -14.70 -17.03
C LYS A 421 -34.28 -14.55 -17.30
N GLY A 422 -33.44 -15.50 -16.86
CA GLY A 422 -31.97 -15.40 -16.83
C GLY A 422 -31.50 -14.38 -15.80
N LEU A 423 -30.31 -13.81 -16.03
CA LEU A 423 -29.71 -12.77 -15.17
C LEU A 423 -29.43 -11.49 -15.97
N ARG A 424 -29.53 -10.33 -15.30
CA ARG A 424 -29.17 -9.04 -15.85
C ARG A 424 -27.68 -8.73 -15.71
N ASN A 425 -26.97 -9.40 -14.79
CA ASN A 425 -25.59 -9.13 -14.41
C ASN A 425 -24.81 -10.44 -14.34
N SER A 426 -23.55 -10.44 -14.80
CA SER A 426 -22.69 -11.63 -14.84
C SER A 426 -22.03 -11.93 -13.50
N THR A 427 -21.68 -10.89 -12.73
CA THR A 427 -21.18 -10.99 -11.36
C THR A 427 -21.98 -10.05 -10.46
N LEU A 428 -22.08 -10.39 -9.18
CA LEU A 428 -22.93 -9.66 -8.23
C LEU A 428 -22.15 -9.20 -7.00
N LEU A 429 -21.51 -10.11 -6.25
CA LEU A 429 -20.92 -9.78 -4.96
C LEU A 429 -19.41 -9.68 -5.00
N SER A 430 -18.90 -8.67 -4.29
CA SER A 430 -17.46 -8.42 -4.09
C SER A 430 -17.23 -7.68 -2.79
N ILE A 431 -16.36 -8.16 -1.92
CA ILE A 431 -16.05 -7.43 -0.68
C ILE A 431 -14.78 -6.63 -0.85
N ALA A 432 -14.96 -5.34 -1.13
CA ALA A 432 -13.90 -4.35 -1.25
C ALA A 432 -13.40 -3.86 0.13
N PRO A 433 -12.21 -3.23 0.22
CA PRO A 433 -11.67 -2.74 1.49
C PRO A 433 -12.52 -1.65 2.17
N THR A 434 -13.35 -0.92 1.47
CA THR A 434 -14.23 0.18 1.93
C THR A 434 -13.57 1.26 2.81
N GLY A 435 -12.23 1.34 2.78
CA GLY A 435 -11.43 2.13 3.72
C GLY A 435 -11.82 3.62 3.85
N SER A 436 -12.30 4.27 2.78
CA SER A 436 -12.74 5.67 2.84
C SER A 436 -14.21 5.82 3.24
N ILE A 437 -15.09 4.97 2.69
CA ILE A 437 -16.54 5.07 2.97
C ILE A 437 -16.89 4.54 4.37
N GLY A 438 -16.25 3.45 4.82
CA GLY A 438 -16.42 2.95 6.19
C GLY A 438 -15.87 3.92 7.23
N THR A 439 -14.68 4.54 6.99
CA THR A 439 -14.17 5.59 7.88
C THR A 439 -15.06 6.84 7.87
N MET A 440 -15.66 7.20 6.73
CA MET A 440 -16.63 8.30 6.68
C MET A 440 -17.85 8.04 7.54
N LEU A 441 -18.37 6.82 7.56
CA LEU A 441 -19.48 6.43 8.43
C LEU A 441 -19.03 6.07 9.87
N ASN A 442 -17.72 5.98 10.10
CA ASN A 442 -17.09 5.59 11.36
C ASN A 442 -17.54 4.20 11.85
N ILE A 443 -17.47 3.21 10.93
CA ILE A 443 -17.81 1.79 11.14
C ILE A 443 -16.66 0.89 10.67
N SER A 444 -16.69 -0.38 11.02
CA SER A 444 -15.74 -1.39 10.54
C SER A 444 -15.81 -1.53 9.01
N THR A 445 -14.65 -1.72 8.38
CA THR A 445 -14.50 -1.67 6.92
C THR A 445 -14.50 -3.07 6.30
N GLY A 446 -15.27 -3.27 5.23
CA GLY A 446 -15.39 -4.57 4.56
C GLY A 446 -15.75 -5.68 5.53
N ILE A 447 -14.98 -6.78 5.48
CA ILE A 447 -15.10 -7.91 6.41
C ILE A 447 -14.10 -7.81 7.57
N GLU A 448 -13.32 -6.71 7.65
CA GLU A 448 -12.28 -6.59 8.67
C GLU A 448 -12.87 -6.32 10.06
N PRO A 449 -12.29 -6.90 11.12
CA PRO A 449 -12.54 -6.43 12.48
C PRO A 449 -11.90 -5.05 12.67
N TRP A 450 -12.32 -4.32 13.69
CA TRP A 450 -11.63 -3.09 14.08
C TRP A 450 -10.14 -3.36 14.36
N PHE A 451 -9.26 -2.55 13.78
CA PHE A 451 -7.82 -2.62 14.06
C PHE A 451 -7.53 -2.27 15.53
N ALA A 452 -8.19 -1.24 16.02
CA ALA A 452 -8.24 -0.81 17.40
C ALA A 452 -9.50 0.04 17.58
N PHE A 453 -10.08 0.10 18.77
CA PHE A 453 -11.25 0.94 19.05
C PHE A 453 -10.89 2.42 19.26
N SER A 454 -9.61 2.71 19.44
CA SER A 454 -9.01 4.04 19.39
C SER A 454 -7.65 3.95 18.70
N TYR A 455 -7.44 4.75 17.66
CA TYR A 455 -6.18 4.75 16.92
C TYR A 455 -5.96 6.08 16.20
N PHE A 456 -4.71 6.36 15.83
CA PHE A 456 -4.37 7.50 14.99
C PHE A 456 -4.31 7.07 13.52
N ARG A 457 -5.03 7.79 12.67
CA ARG A 457 -5.01 7.58 11.22
C ARG A 457 -4.28 8.72 10.54
N ASN A 458 -3.17 8.38 9.88
CA ASN A 458 -2.42 9.32 9.06
C ASN A 458 -3.02 9.36 7.64
N THR A 459 -3.51 10.51 7.21
CA THR A 459 -4.11 10.67 5.89
C THR A 459 -3.24 11.57 5.02
N LYS A 460 -2.73 10.99 3.92
CA LYS A 460 -2.02 11.76 2.86
C LYS A 460 -2.96 12.27 1.78
N SER A 461 -4.23 11.88 1.82
CA SER A 461 -5.19 12.05 0.72
C SER A 461 -6.23 13.15 0.94
N LEU A 462 -6.21 13.86 2.07
CA LEU A 462 -7.17 14.93 2.40
C LEU A 462 -6.66 16.34 2.08
N GLY A 463 -5.50 16.45 1.45
CA GLY A 463 -4.88 17.72 1.08
C GLY A 463 -3.35 17.58 0.98
N ASN A 464 -2.64 18.70 0.71
CA ASN A 464 -1.17 18.72 0.64
C ASN A 464 -0.47 18.65 2.00
N LYS A 465 -1.20 18.46 3.10
CA LYS A 465 -0.66 18.29 4.45
C LYS A 465 -0.93 16.88 4.96
N GLU A 466 0.07 16.27 5.59
CA GLU A 466 -0.12 15.07 6.39
C GLU A 466 -0.81 15.47 7.68
N GLU A 467 -2.05 15.04 7.87
CA GLU A 467 -2.82 15.25 9.09
C GLU A 467 -3.07 13.91 9.78
N SER A 468 -2.90 13.89 11.10
CA SER A 468 -3.17 12.73 11.94
C SER A 468 -4.47 12.96 12.70
N TYR A 469 -5.43 12.07 12.49
CA TYR A 469 -6.74 12.11 13.16
C TYR A 469 -6.81 10.99 14.19
N GLU A 470 -7.28 11.33 15.38
CA GLU A 470 -7.66 10.33 16.36
C GLU A 470 -9.05 9.77 15.96
N VAL A 471 -9.12 8.45 15.79
CA VAL A 471 -10.34 7.74 15.42
C VAL A 471 -10.82 6.96 16.64
N TRP A 472 -12.04 7.21 17.04
CA TRP A 472 -12.77 6.46 18.07
C TRP A 472 -13.88 5.68 17.42
N ALA A 473 -14.04 4.42 17.78
CA ALA A 473 -15.13 3.58 17.34
C ALA A 473 -16.37 3.80 18.23
N PRO A 474 -17.44 4.45 17.77
CA PRO A 474 -18.63 4.72 18.59
C PRO A 474 -19.26 3.46 19.15
N ILE A 475 -19.22 2.38 18.39
CA ILE A 475 -19.73 1.07 18.79
C ILE A 475 -19.12 0.54 20.08
N ALA A 476 -17.85 0.89 20.38
CA ALA A 476 -17.19 0.47 21.60
C ALA A 476 -17.76 1.16 22.85
N GLU A 477 -18.16 2.42 22.74
CA GLU A 477 -18.81 3.13 23.82
C GLU A 477 -20.24 2.60 24.05
N GLU A 478 -20.96 2.31 22.96
CA GLU A 478 -22.29 1.72 23.03
C GLU A 478 -22.24 0.33 23.67
N ALA A 479 -21.31 -0.54 23.23
CA ALA A 479 -21.13 -1.88 23.79
C ALA A 479 -20.87 -1.84 25.29
N LYS A 480 -19.97 -0.96 25.74
CA LYS A 480 -19.70 -0.79 27.18
C LYS A 480 -20.93 -0.30 27.96
N LYS A 481 -21.64 0.68 27.39
CA LYS A 481 -22.85 1.25 28.01
C LYS A 481 -23.92 0.16 28.27
N TYR A 482 -24.04 -0.80 27.37
CA TYR A 482 -25.03 -1.87 27.47
C TYR A 482 -24.48 -3.19 28.07
N GLY A 483 -23.20 -3.24 28.47
CA GLY A 483 -22.59 -4.43 29.11
C GLY A 483 -22.16 -5.51 28.11
N TYR A 484 -21.89 -5.13 26.87
CA TYR A 484 -21.41 -6.02 25.77
C TYR A 484 -19.92 -5.87 25.49
N ASP A 485 -19.14 -5.37 26.45
CA ASP A 485 -17.69 -5.16 26.32
C ASP A 485 -16.90 -6.45 26.02
N HIS A 486 -17.44 -7.62 26.36
CA HIS A 486 -16.86 -8.91 26.00
C HIS A 486 -16.75 -9.16 24.48
N THR A 487 -17.51 -8.41 23.65
CA THR A 487 -17.46 -8.49 22.18
C THR A 487 -16.38 -7.62 21.55
N LEU A 488 -15.73 -6.78 22.36
CA LEU A 488 -14.74 -5.80 21.88
C LEU A 488 -13.37 -6.46 21.66
N VAL A 489 -13.25 -7.25 20.61
CA VAL A 489 -12.00 -7.83 20.13
C VAL A 489 -11.47 -7.03 18.93
N THR A 490 -10.16 -6.86 18.85
CA THR A 490 -9.51 -6.17 17.72
C THR A 490 -8.88 -7.16 16.75
N SER A 491 -8.38 -6.68 15.63
CA SER A 491 -7.65 -7.53 14.66
C SER A 491 -6.41 -8.21 15.24
N LYS A 492 -5.90 -7.73 16.37
CA LYS A 492 -4.74 -8.30 17.07
C LYS A 492 -5.12 -9.37 18.11
N ASP A 493 -6.37 -9.38 18.55
CA ASP A 493 -6.86 -10.28 19.58
C ASP A 493 -7.34 -11.62 19.01
N ILE A 494 -7.49 -11.72 17.70
CA ILE A 494 -7.92 -12.93 16.99
C ILE A 494 -6.75 -13.60 16.28
N THR A 495 -6.81 -14.93 16.20
CA THR A 495 -5.79 -15.73 15.53
C THR A 495 -5.88 -15.61 14.01
N TRP A 496 -4.78 -15.93 13.31
CA TRP A 496 -4.79 -15.98 11.85
C TRP A 496 -5.80 -17.01 11.29
N LYS A 497 -6.07 -18.11 12.02
CA LYS A 497 -7.11 -19.07 11.64
C LYS A 497 -8.51 -18.45 11.66
N GLN A 498 -8.83 -17.68 12.69
CA GLN A 498 -10.10 -16.97 12.78
C GLN A 498 -10.27 -15.93 11.67
N HIS A 499 -9.18 -15.22 11.29
CA HIS A 499 -9.20 -14.34 10.13
C HIS A 499 -9.57 -15.08 8.84
N ILE A 500 -8.97 -16.26 8.62
CA ILE A 500 -9.22 -17.09 7.44
C ILE A 500 -10.62 -17.68 7.46
N ASP A 501 -11.08 -18.22 8.58
CA ASP A 501 -12.38 -18.88 8.71
C ASP A 501 -13.53 -17.88 8.50
N MET A 502 -13.40 -16.65 8.99
CA MET A 502 -14.36 -15.56 8.71
C MET A 502 -14.39 -15.21 7.21
N GLN A 503 -13.24 -15.10 6.55
CA GLN A 503 -13.16 -14.86 5.11
C GLN A 503 -13.74 -16.04 4.32
N ALA A 504 -13.42 -17.28 4.71
CA ALA A 504 -13.91 -18.48 4.06
C ALA A 504 -15.45 -18.59 4.13
N ALA A 505 -16.02 -18.30 5.30
CA ALA A 505 -17.47 -18.31 5.49
C ALA A 505 -18.20 -17.32 4.54
N ALA A 506 -17.61 -16.15 4.32
CA ALA A 506 -18.14 -15.19 3.36
C ALA A 506 -17.87 -15.61 1.91
N GLN A 507 -16.66 -16.13 1.61
CA GLN A 507 -16.24 -16.49 0.24
C GLN A 507 -17.09 -17.63 -0.36
N GLU A 508 -17.71 -18.46 0.46
CA GLU A 508 -18.66 -19.49 -0.01
C GLU A 508 -19.80 -18.89 -0.86
N PHE A 509 -20.13 -17.59 -0.64
CA PHE A 509 -21.24 -16.90 -1.30
C PHE A 509 -20.85 -15.53 -1.89
N VAL A 510 -19.57 -15.34 -2.18
CA VAL A 510 -19.07 -14.19 -2.95
C VAL A 510 -18.54 -14.70 -4.28
N ASP A 511 -19.26 -14.43 -5.36
CA ASP A 511 -18.95 -14.93 -6.70
C ASP A 511 -17.68 -14.33 -7.29
N THR A 512 -17.32 -13.12 -6.93
CA THR A 512 -16.00 -12.55 -7.26
C THR A 512 -14.96 -12.90 -6.18
N ALA A 513 -14.34 -11.92 -5.50
CA ALA A 513 -13.38 -12.20 -4.45
C ALA A 513 -13.53 -11.23 -3.25
N ILE A 514 -12.70 -11.42 -2.25
CA ILE A 514 -12.72 -10.64 -1.01
C ILE A 514 -11.33 -10.05 -0.78
N SER A 515 -11.27 -8.75 -0.56
CA SER A 515 -10.07 -8.07 -0.09
C SER A 515 -10.02 -8.14 1.43
N LYS A 516 -9.09 -8.95 1.97
CA LYS A 516 -8.87 -9.08 3.41
C LYS A 516 -7.40 -9.23 3.75
N THR A 517 -7.01 -8.60 4.85
CA THR A 517 -5.68 -8.71 5.43
C THR A 517 -5.70 -9.66 6.63
N ILE A 518 -4.77 -10.61 6.66
CA ILE A 518 -4.49 -11.44 7.82
C ILE A 518 -3.44 -10.70 8.64
N ASN A 519 -3.87 -10.07 9.73
CA ASN A 519 -2.96 -9.34 10.62
C ASN A 519 -2.28 -10.34 11.57
N MET A 520 -0.95 -10.26 11.63
CA MET A 520 -0.13 -11.17 12.42
C MET A 520 0.80 -10.39 13.36
N PRO A 521 1.11 -10.92 14.54
CA PRO A 521 1.99 -10.26 15.49
C PRO A 521 3.43 -10.14 14.97
N LYS A 522 4.22 -9.25 15.57
CA LYS A 522 5.59 -8.96 15.16
C LYS A 522 6.53 -10.19 15.23
N GLU A 523 6.23 -11.11 16.13
CA GLU A 523 7.01 -12.34 16.39
C GLU A 523 6.72 -13.46 15.39
N THR A 524 5.82 -13.23 14.43
CA THR A 524 5.47 -14.21 13.39
C THR A 524 6.68 -14.67 12.60
N THR A 525 6.79 -15.97 12.41
CA THR A 525 7.87 -16.59 11.65
C THR A 525 7.45 -16.89 10.20
N PRO A 526 8.40 -17.06 9.26
CA PRO A 526 8.09 -17.50 7.90
C PRO A 526 7.35 -18.83 7.86
N GLU A 527 7.67 -19.76 8.78
CA GLU A 527 7.04 -21.08 8.88
C GLU A 527 5.56 -20.97 9.27
N GLU A 528 5.20 -20.01 10.10
CA GLU A 528 3.79 -19.71 10.38
C GLU A 528 3.08 -19.18 9.13
N VAL A 529 3.74 -18.31 8.35
CA VAL A 529 3.20 -17.80 7.08
C VAL A 529 2.99 -18.94 6.06
N GLU A 530 3.86 -19.94 6.04
CA GLU A 530 3.69 -21.14 5.23
C GLU A 530 2.37 -21.87 5.58
N GLN A 531 2.07 -22.01 6.88
CA GLN A 531 0.82 -22.61 7.34
C GLN A 531 -0.40 -21.75 7.02
N VAL A 532 -0.28 -20.43 7.08
CA VAL A 532 -1.36 -19.50 6.78
C VAL A 532 -1.79 -19.63 5.31
N TYR A 533 -0.86 -19.60 4.36
CA TYR A 533 -1.20 -19.71 2.94
C TYR A 533 -1.75 -21.11 2.57
N LEU A 534 -1.18 -22.17 3.14
CA LEU A 534 -1.69 -23.52 2.93
C LEU A 534 -3.12 -23.67 3.45
N TYR A 535 -3.38 -23.22 4.69
CA TYR A 535 -4.71 -23.27 5.29
C TYR A 535 -5.72 -22.39 4.52
N ALA A 536 -5.32 -21.20 4.08
CA ALA A 536 -6.16 -20.33 3.27
C ALA A 536 -6.63 -21.00 1.98
N TRP A 537 -5.70 -21.68 1.27
CA TRP A 537 -6.04 -22.45 0.09
C TRP A 537 -6.96 -23.62 0.40
N GLU A 538 -6.70 -24.40 1.48
CA GLU A 538 -7.54 -25.53 1.91
C GLU A 538 -8.96 -25.06 2.28
N ARG A 539 -9.09 -23.87 2.88
CA ARG A 539 -10.38 -23.24 3.23
C ARG A 539 -11.11 -22.63 2.03
N GLY A 540 -10.55 -22.72 0.82
CA GLY A 540 -11.20 -22.28 -0.42
C GLY A 540 -11.14 -20.77 -0.68
N LEU A 541 -10.21 -20.03 -0.03
CA LEU A 541 -10.01 -18.63 -0.33
C LEU A 541 -9.53 -18.44 -1.77
N LYS A 542 -9.91 -17.31 -2.39
CA LYS A 542 -9.47 -16.91 -3.73
C LYS A 542 -8.17 -16.11 -3.72
N GLY A 543 -7.78 -15.60 -2.57
CA GLY A 543 -6.54 -14.89 -2.32
C GLY A 543 -6.51 -14.32 -0.92
N CYS A 544 -5.34 -13.95 -0.47
CA CYS A 544 -5.18 -13.25 0.80
C CYS A 544 -3.87 -12.46 0.82
N THR A 545 -3.81 -11.47 1.71
CA THR A 545 -2.62 -10.68 2.00
C THR A 545 -2.29 -10.82 3.47
N ILE A 546 -1.00 -11.00 3.79
CA ILE A 546 -0.52 -11.07 5.17
C ILE A 546 0.12 -9.73 5.53
N TYR A 547 -0.14 -9.26 6.73
CA TYR A 547 0.54 -8.12 7.32
C TYR A 547 1.11 -8.49 8.68
N VAL A 548 2.42 -8.63 8.77
CA VAL A 548 3.13 -8.80 10.03
C VAL A 548 3.44 -7.42 10.61
N GLU A 549 3.13 -7.21 11.89
CA GLU A 549 3.34 -5.93 12.55
C GLU A 549 4.80 -5.46 12.43
N GLY A 550 5.01 -4.25 11.89
CA GLY A 550 6.34 -3.68 11.66
C GLY A 550 7.01 -4.04 10.34
N SER A 551 6.39 -4.86 9.49
CA SER A 551 6.90 -5.17 8.14
C SER A 551 6.85 -3.98 7.17
N ARG A 552 5.97 -3.00 7.43
CA ARG A 552 5.84 -1.73 6.71
C ARG A 552 5.49 -0.58 7.64
N ASP A 553 5.68 0.66 7.18
CA ASP A 553 5.20 1.86 7.88
C ASP A 553 3.67 1.76 8.06
N PRO A 554 3.17 1.81 9.31
CA PRO A 554 1.75 1.64 9.57
C PRO A 554 0.95 2.85 9.07
N ILE A 555 -0.15 2.58 8.35
CA ILE A 555 -1.17 3.60 8.01
C ILE A 555 -2.01 3.93 9.24
N LEU A 556 -2.18 2.95 10.13
CA LEU A 556 -2.91 3.03 11.40
C LEU A 556 -1.92 2.79 12.54
N SER A 557 -1.91 3.61 13.58
CA SER A 557 -1.03 3.46 14.75
C SER A 557 -1.79 3.71 16.04
N ASN A 558 -1.39 3.03 17.11
CA ASN A 558 -1.94 3.23 18.46
C ASN A 558 -1.35 4.47 19.15
N GLU A 559 -0.31 5.07 18.57
CA GLU A 559 0.32 6.28 19.09
C GLU A 559 0.13 7.43 18.10
N LYS A 560 -0.16 8.63 18.62
CA LYS A 560 -0.08 9.84 17.81
C LYS A 560 1.33 9.86 17.25
N SER A 561 1.49 9.94 15.94
CA SER A 561 2.83 10.01 15.34
C SER A 561 3.61 11.14 16.00
N SER A 562 4.37 10.80 17.06
CA SER A 562 5.50 11.58 17.46
C SER A 562 6.37 11.67 16.21
N GLU A 563 6.81 12.83 15.82
CA GLU A 563 7.58 13.15 14.62
C GLU A 563 8.17 11.94 13.87
N PRO A 564 8.01 11.83 12.54
CA PRO A 564 8.33 10.61 11.78
C PRO A 564 9.71 10.10 12.17
N ASN A 565 9.76 8.82 12.53
CA ASN A 565 10.99 8.10 12.84
C ASN A 565 12.04 8.42 11.75
N PRO A 566 13.20 9.00 12.07
CA PRO A 566 14.11 9.57 11.09
C PRO A 566 14.79 8.56 10.17
N SER A 567 14.43 7.27 10.23
CA SER A 567 15.18 6.22 9.53
C SER A 567 14.88 6.05 8.04
N ASN A 568 13.83 6.68 7.43
CA ASN A 568 13.51 6.44 6.01
C ASN A 568 12.87 7.61 5.24
N LYS A 569 12.99 8.86 5.70
CA LYS A 569 12.59 10.02 4.88
C LYS A 569 13.80 10.82 4.47
N PHE A 570 13.92 11.13 3.17
CA PHE A 570 14.66 12.30 2.75
C PHE A 570 14.06 13.51 3.48
N VAL A 571 14.66 13.87 4.58
CA VAL A 571 14.27 15.08 5.31
C VAL A 571 14.77 16.25 4.48
N SER A 572 13.89 16.94 3.79
CA SER A 572 14.20 18.26 3.24
C SER A 572 14.40 19.20 4.40
N THR A 573 15.64 19.31 4.87
CA THR A 573 16.01 20.28 5.91
C THR A 573 16.22 21.64 5.24
N LYS A 574 15.50 22.66 5.70
CA LYS A 574 15.92 24.06 5.45
C LYS A 574 17.09 24.33 6.36
N ALA A 575 18.26 24.62 5.79
CA ALA A 575 19.42 25.04 6.58
C ALA A 575 19.04 26.24 7.46
N PRO A 576 19.40 26.28 8.74
CA PRO A 576 19.19 27.43 9.59
C PRO A 576 19.76 28.69 8.93
N LYS A 577 19.09 29.84 9.11
CA LYS A 577 19.58 31.09 8.51
C LYS A 577 20.94 31.45 9.12
N ARG A 578 21.98 31.52 8.27
CA ARG A 578 23.33 31.88 8.69
C ARG A 578 23.36 33.28 9.32
N PRO A 579 23.87 33.44 10.54
CA PRO A 579 24.19 34.74 11.10
C PRO A 579 25.24 35.50 10.29
N VAL A 580 25.31 36.83 10.44
CA VAL A 580 26.34 37.64 9.79
C VAL A 580 27.73 37.25 10.30
N GLU A 581 27.87 36.93 11.58
CA GLU A 581 29.10 36.50 12.24
C GLU A 581 28.90 35.06 12.76
N LEU A 582 29.94 34.23 12.63
CA LEU A 582 30.06 32.92 13.25
C LEU A 582 31.39 32.84 13.99
N GLU A 583 31.38 32.28 15.18
CA GLU A 583 32.61 31.84 15.84
C GLU A 583 33.30 30.80 14.95
N ALA A 584 34.62 30.78 14.94
CA ALA A 584 35.37 29.89 14.04
C ALA A 584 36.62 29.38 14.68
N ASP A 585 36.90 28.10 14.42
CA ASP A 585 38.16 27.46 14.75
C ASP A 585 39.05 27.42 13.50
N PHE A 586 40.31 27.83 13.66
CA PHE A 586 41.32 27.85 12.59
C PHE A 586 42.36 26.76 12.86
N TYR A 587 42.60 25.91 11.88
CA TYR A 587 43.50 24.79 11.94
C TYR A 587 44.58 24.87 10.84
N THR A 588 45.81 24.56 11.20
CA THR A 588 46.93 24.37 10.25
C THR A 588 47.35 22.91 10.28
N ILE A 589 47.14 22.19 9.18
CA ILE A 589 47.44 20.77 9.06
C ILE A 589 48.62 20.55 8.12
N LYS A 590 49.70 19.89 8.58
CA LYS A 590 50.77 19.38 7.73
C LYS A 590 50.49 17.93 7.37
N TYR A 591 50.51 17.62 6.08
CA TYR A 591 50.32 16.26 5.58
C TYR A 591 51.15 16.02 4.32
N LYS A 592 52.00 14.97 4.35
CA LYS A 592 52.92 14.60 3.25
C LYS A 592 53.79 15.76 2.71
N GLY A 593 54.24 16.65 3.59
CA GLY A 593 55.11 17.79 3.23
C GLY A 593 54.35 19.04 2.77
N GLU A 594 53.06 18.97 2.59
CA GLU A 594 52.19 20.10 2.24
C GLU A 594 51.46 20.65 3.46
N GLN A 595 51.11 21.92 3.42
CA GLN A 595 50.38 22.58 4.52
C GLN A 595 49.00 23.03 4.04
N PHE A 596 48.00 22.74 4.85
CA PHE A 596 46.60 23.09 4.59
C PHE A 596 46.05 23.94 5.72
N THR A 597 45.30 24.96 5.36
CA THR A 597 44.47 25.72 6.31
C THR A 597 43.05 25.20 6.24
N VAL A 598 42.43 24.97 7.41
CA VAL A 598 41.05 24.54 7.56
C VAL A 598 40.36 25.44 8.59
N VAL A 599 39.37 26.21 8.16
CA VAL A 599 38.59 27.10 9.02
C VAL A 599 37.18 26.55 9.15
N VAL A 600 36.76 26.26 10.37
CA VAL A 600 35.45 25.70 10.68
C VAL A 600 34.59 26.75 11.36
N GLY A 601 33.52 27.20 10.70
CA GLY A 601 32.52 28.09 11.28
C GLY A 601 31.53 27.32 12.15
N LEU A 602 31.29 27.82 13.36
CA LEU A 602 30.47 27.18 14.38
C LEU A 602 29.15 27.92 14.57
N MET A 603 28.07 27.19 14.65
CA MET A 603 26.73 27.65 15.05
C MET A 603 26.30 26.86 16.28
N GLU A 604 26.03 27.53 17.37
CA GLU A 604 25.70 26.87 18.65
C GLU A 604 26.76 25.82 19.08
N ASN A 605 28.04 26.13 18.87
CA ASN A 605 29.19 25.27 19.13
C ASN A 605 29.25 23.99 18.26
N LYS A 606 28.47 23.90 17.18
CA LYS A 606 28.50 22.79 16.22
C LYS A 606 29.04 23.25 14.87
N PRO A 607 29.84 22.46 14.15
CA PRO A 607 30.27 22.77 12.79
C PRO A 607 29.10 23.06 11.88
N TYR A 608 29.09 24.25 11.27
CA TYR A 608 28.06 24.75 10.37
C TYR A 608 28.57 24.93 8.94
N GLU A 609 29.82 25.41 8.81
CA GLU A 609 30.48 25.59 7.51
C GLU A 609 31.99 25.36 7.63
N ILE A 610 32.64 25.03 6.52
CA ILE A 610 34.06 24.78 6.47
C ILE A 610 34.65 25.49 5.24
N PHE A 611 35.85 26.06 5.41
CA PHE A 611 36.71 26.60 4.34
C PHE A 611 38.05 25.97 4.47
N ALA A 612 38.51 25.26 3.44
CA ALA A 612 39.83 24.60 3.44
C ALA A 612 40.57 24.88 2.14
N TYR A 613 41.88 25.12 2.22
CA TYR A 613 42.71 25.37 1.07
C TYR A 613 44.18 25.01 1.38
N GLN A 614 44.96 24.70 0.34
CA GLN A 614 46.38 24.47 0.46
C GLN A 614 47.10 25.80 0.56
N ASN A 615 48.04 25.91 1.49
CA ASN A 615 48.86 27.12 1.66
C ASN A 615 49.96 27.21 0.60
N ASN A 616 49.99 28.31 -0.15
CA ASN A 616 51.07 28.58 -1.11
C ASN A 616 52.34 29.08 -0.42
N ILE A 617 52.26 29.50 0.84
CA ILE A 617 53.35 29.92 1.69
C ILE A 617 53.16 29.26 3.04
N GLU A 618 54.24 28.74 3.63
CA GLU A 618 54.17 28.09 4.93
C GLU A 618 53.77 29.10 6.02
N LEU A 619 52.60 28.86 6.65
CA LEU A 619 52.08 29.65 7.76
C LEU A 619 52.61 29.09 9.08
N ASN A 620 53.37 29.85 9.82
CA ASN A 620 53.89 29.43 11.12
C ASN A 620 52.89 29.81 12.25
N LEU A 621 51.66 29.40 12.09
CA LEU A 621 50.53 29.68 13.04
C LEU A 621 50.05 28.38 13.69
N LYS A 622 49.80 28.46 15.01
CA LYS A 622 49.15 27.40 15.77
C LYS A 622 47.61 27.46 15.59
N ASP A 623 46.95 26.35 15.89
CA ASP A 623 45.48 26.29 15.94
C ASP A 623 44.97 27.40 16.90
N HIS A 624 43.98 28.18 16.46
CA HIS A 624 43.41 29.30 17.24
C HIS A 624 41.95 29.57 16.87
N LYS A 625 41.30 30.41 17.65
CA LYS A 625 39.93 30.82 17.44
C LYS A 625 39.84 32.20 16.78
N GLY A 626 38.74 32.40 16.03
CA GLY A 626 38.44 33.68 15.39
C GLY A 626 37.00 33.75 15.00
N LYS A 627 36.65 34.61 14.03
CA LYS A 627 35.28 34.81 13.53
C LYS A 627 35.25 34.80 12.01
N ILE A 628 34.21 34.20 11.44
CA ILE A 628 33.89 34.34 10.03
C ILE A 628 32.73 35.34 9.87
N ILE A 629 33.01 36.43 9.19
CA ILE A 629 32.07 37.51 8.94
C ILE A 629 31.61 37.48 7.49
N LYS A 630 30.31 37.34 7.24
CA LYS A 630 29.73 37.45 5.90
C LYS A 630 29.56 38.92 5.53
N VAL A 631 30.38 39.42 4.63
CA VAL A 631 30.37 40.81 4.16
C VAL A 631 29.31 41.05 3.09
N SER A 632 29.18 40.10 2.13
CA SER A 632 28.19 40.11 1.07
C SER A 632 28.00 38.71 0.48
N ASN A 633 27.20 38.55 -0.58
CA ASN A 633 27.13 37.27 -1.30
C ASN A 633 28.51 36.88 -1.84
N ASN A 634 28.93 35.65 -1.54
CA ASN A 634 30.25 35.10 -1.91
C ASN A 634 31.44 35.88 -1.37
N HIS A 635 31.30 36.60 -0.23
CA HIS A 635 32.37 37.30 0.41
C HIS A 635 32.36 37.01 1.93
N TYR A 636 33.35 36.21 2.39
CA TYR A 636 33.49 35.77 3.76
C TYR A 636 34.87 36.17 4.28
N LYS A 637 34.93 37.05 5.28
CA LYS A 637 36.14 37.52 5.93
C LYS A 637 36.40 36.71 7.19
N TYR A 638 37.64 36.23 7.38
CA TYR A 638 38.08 35.66 8.65
C TYR A 638 38.88 36.69 9.45
N VAL A 639 38.63 36.78 10.74
CA VAL A 639 39.32 37.71 11.64
C VAL A 639 39.69 36.99 12.93
N SER A 640 40.99 37.09 13.34
CA SER A 640 41.47 36.66 14.64
C SER A 640 42.56 37.64 15.16
N GLU A 641 43.07 37.40 16.35
CA GLU A 641 44.19 38.16 16.91
C GLU A 641 45.50 38.01 16.06
N TYR A 642 45.61 36.90 15.32
CA TYR A 642 46.86 36.53 14.61
C TYR A 642 46.84 36.91 13.14
N LEU A 643 45.64 36.86 12.51
CA LEU A 643 45.56 37.21 11.08
C LEU A 643 44.12 37.61 10.67
N THR A 644 44.06 38.35 9.56
CA THR A 644 42.84 38.70 8.88
C THR A 644 42.93 38.21 7.43
N ILE A 645 41.96 37.36 7.01
CA ILE A 645 41.76 36.93 5.62
C ILE A 645 40.59 37.71 5.04
N LYS A 646 40.84 38.57 4.04
CA LYS A 646 39.84 39.46 3.48
C LYS A 646 38.68 38.72 2.83
N ASN A 647 38.93 37.60 2.15
CA ASN A 647 37.90 36.74 1.58
C ASN A 647 38.39 35.28 1.49
N LEU A 648 37.73 34.39 2.23
CA LEU A 648 38.06 32.96 2.29
C LEU A 648 37.81 32.24 0.95
N LEU A 649 36.86 32.69 0.14
CA LEU A 649 36.56 32.05 -1.15
C LEU A 649 37.61 32.35 -2.22
N LEU A 650 38.47 33.39 -2.02
CA LEU A 650 39.56 33.71 -2.90
C LEU A 650 40.87 32.95 -2.53
N GLN A 651 40.83 32.14 -1.48
CA GLN A 651 42.01 31.37 -1.05
C GLN A 651 42.10 29.99 -1.73
N PHE A 652 41.05 29.53 -2.39
CA PHE A 652 41.06 28.26 -3.14
C PHE A 652 42.00 28.34 -4.35
N ASN A 653 42.93 27.40 -4.47
CA ASN A 653 43.88 27.36 -5.57
C ASN A 653 43.28 26.79 -6.87
N ASN A 654 42.27 25.95 -6.76
CA ASN A 654 41.62 25.30 -7.89
C ASN A 654 40.14 24.98 -7.60
N VAL A 655 39.46 24.49 -8.64
CA VAL A 655 38.01 24.13 -8.55
C VAL A 655 37.81 22.91 -7.66
N GLU A 656 38.76 22.02 -7.57
CA GLU A 656 38.72 20.78 -6.80
C GLU A 656 38.71 21.07 -5.29
N GLU A 657 39.63 21.95 -4.81
CA GLU A 657 39.64 22.42 -3.42
C GLU A 657 38.33 23.11 -3.06
N LYS A 658 37.83 23.96 -3.94
CA LYS A 658 36.55 24.65 -3.76
C LYS A 658 35.38 23.66 -3.64
N THR A 659 35.31 22.67 -4.51
CA THR A 659 34.28 21.64 -4.52
C THR A 659 34.35 20.76 -3.29
N ALA A 660 35.54 20.23 -2.96
CA ALA A 660 35.79 19.38 -1.80
C ALA A 660 35.50 20.09 -0.45
N THR A 661 35.40 21.43 -0.46
CA THR A 661 35.13 22.26 0.71
C THR A 661 33.64 22.66 0.78
N LEU A 662 33.04 23.10 -0.32
CA LEU A 662 31.70 23.62 -0.34
C LEU A 662 30.61 22.54 -0.14
N TYR A 663 30.81 21.33 -0.69
CA TYR A 663 29.87 20.22 -0.47
C TYR A 663 29.76 19.79 0.99
N PRO A 664 30.87 19.53 1.72
CA PRO A 664 30.80 19.28 3.16
C PRO A 664 30.18 20.44 3.95
N SER A 665 30.47 21.69 3.58
CA SER A 665 29.81 22.86 4.17
C SER A 665 28.29 22.81 4.00
N GLN A 666 27.82 22.46 2.82
CA GLN A 666 26.38 22.34 2.58
C GLN A 666 25.75 21.21 3.41
N LEU A 667 26.42 20.06 3.50
CA LEU A 667 25.95 18.94 4.32
C LEU A 667 25.90 19.30 5.81
N LEU A 668 26.92 20.00 6.33
CA LEU A 668 26.95 20.49 7.71
C LEU A 668 25.80 21.45 8.00
N ARG A 669 25.52 22.40 7.12
CA ARG A 669 24.39 23.35 7.22
C ARG A 669 23.03 22.66 7.30
N HIS A 670 22.91 21.53 6.65
CA HIS A 670 21.68 20.70 6.65
C HIS A 670 21.67 19.64 7.77
N GLY A 671 22.62 19.71 8.71
CA GLY A 671 22.61 18.86 9.91
C GLY A 671 23.03 17.40 9.67
N VAL A 672 23.69 17.09 8.56
CA VAL A 672 24.21 15.74 8.32
C VAL A 672 25.30 15.42 9.35
N GLU A 673 25.18 14.27 10.00
CA GLU A 673 26.16 13.84 11.01
C GLU A 673 27.58 13.76 10.42
N ILE A 674 28.53 14.34 11.11
CA ILE A 674 29.94 14.46 10.67
C ILE A 674 30.55 13.11 10.31
N LYS A 675 30.19 12.02 11.02
CA LYS A 675 30.69 10.67 10.72
C LYS A 675 30.35 10.20 9.30
N TYR A 676 29.17 10.56 8.77
CA TYR A 676 28.77 10.19 7.40
C TYR A 676 29.50 11.05 6.36
N ILE A 677 29.74 12.33 6.66
CA ILE A 677 30.53 13.23 5.81
C ILE A 677 31.95 12.67 5.68
N ILE A 678 32.58 12.35 6.79
CA ILE A 678 33.97 11.75 6.82
C ILE A 678 33.99 10.42 6.07
N LYS A 679 32.97 9.52 6.29
CA LYS A 679 32.87 8.24 5.60
C LYS A 679 32.77 8.40 4.08
N THR A 680 32.03 9.40 3.63
CA THR A 680 31.86 9.69 2.18
C THR A 680 33.15 10.28 1.60
N MET A 681 33.77 11.25 2.27
CA MET A 681 35.01 11.87 1.81
C MET A 681 36.16 10.87 1.71
N LYS A 682 36.26 9.90 2.62
CA LYS A 682 37.29 8.82 2.59
C LYS A 682 37.12 7.84 1.42
N LYS A 683 35.98 7.83 0.73
CA LYS A 683 35.78 6.99 -0.47
C LYS A 683 36.32 7.61 -1.75
N VAL A 684 36.72 8.86 -1.71
CA VAL A 684 37.28 9.56 -2.86
C VAL A 684 38.77 9.22 -2.92
N ASP A 685 39.15 8.29 -3.82
CA ASP A 685 40.54 7.93 -4.11
C ASP A 685 41.13 8.82 -5.23
N GLY A 686 42.36 9.26 -5.07
CA GLY A 686 43.08 10.03 -6.10
C GLY A 686 44.04 11.08 -5.51
N ASN A 687 44.53 11.99 -6.35
CA ASN A 687 45.46 13.07 -5.95
C ASN A 687 44.90 14.05 -4.90
N ILE A 688 43.59 14.02 -4.68
CA ILE A 688 42.88 14.82 -3.66
C ILE A 688 42.97 14.17 -2.27
N ALA A 689 43.48 12.94 -2.15
CA ALA A 689 43.49 12.19 -0.89
C ALA A 689 44.15 12.93 0.26
N SER A 690 45.24 13.70 0.00
CA SER A 690 45.94 14.47 1.03
C SER A 690 45.10 15.67 1.52
N PHE A 691 44.45 16.41 0.62
CA PHE A 691 43.62 17.55 0.94
C PHE A 691 42.34 17.09 1.66
N THR A 692 41.66 16.09 1.12
CA THR A 692 40.46 15.49 1.72
C THR A 692 40.77 14.87 3.10
N ALA A 693 41.92 14.25 3.26
CA ALA A 693 42.39 13.72 4.54
C ALA A 693 42.58 14.81 5.61
N ALA A 694 43.10 16.00 5.23
CA ALA A 694 43.22 17.14 6.15
C ALA A 694 41.82 17.61 6.65
N ILE A 695 40.86 17.74 5.77
CA ILE A 695 39.47 18.08 6.13
C ILE A 695 38.86 17.01 7.07
N CYS A 696 39.02 15.73 6.73
CA CYS A 696 38.49 14.62 7.55
C CYS A 696 39.12 14.62 8.95
N ARG A 697 40.45 14.91 9.05
CA ARG A 697 41.16 14.99 10.33
C ARG A 697 40.62 16.11 11.21
N VAL A 698 40.33 17.28 10.65
CA VAL A 698 39.76 18.40 11.40
C VAL A 698 38.31 18.08 11.82
N LEU A 699 37.48 17.58 10.89
CA LEU A 699 36.09 17.23 11.22
C LEU A 699 35.98 16.13 12.28
N SER A 700 36.94 15.21 12.33
CA SER A 700 36.98 14.17 13.38
C SER A 700 37.13 14.74 14.80
N LYS A 701 37.70 15.97 14.96
CA LYS A 701 37.79 16.62 16.26
C LYS A 701 36.44 17.00 16.87
N TYR A 702 35.39 17.04 16.03
CA TYR A 702 34.00 17.39 16.42
C TYR A 702 33.06 16.17 16.54
N THR A 703 33.59 14.96 16.36
CA THR A 703 32.82 13.72 16.57
C THR A 703 32.90 13.29 18.05
N ALA A 704 31.81 12.72 18.59
CA ALA A 704 31.86 12.11 19.92
C ALA A 704 32.87 10.94 19.89
N LYS A 705 33.68 10.83 20.91
CA LYS A 705 34.62 9.69 21.06
C LYS A 705 33.81 8.43 21.33
N GLU A 706 33.91 7.42 20.46
CA GLU A 706 33.27 6.12 20.71
C GLU A 706 34.04 5.35 21.77
N VAL A 707 33.40 5.06 22.89
CA VAL A 707 33.91 4.15 23.92
C VAL A 707 33.78 2.73 23.36
N THR A 708 34.85 1.98 23.24
CA THR A 708 34.81 0.59 22.81
C THR A 708 34.26 -0.31 23.93
N LYS A 709 33.73 -1.48 23.60
CA LYS A 709 33.33 -2.50 24.59
C LYS A 709 34.53 -3.27 25.16
N GLU A 710 35.76 -2.95 24.71
CA GLU A 710 36.97 -3.63 25.14
C GLU A 710 37.61 -2.88 26.33
N THR A 711 38.04 -3.64 27.31
CA THR A 711 38.73 -3.13 28.50
C THR A 711 40.26 -3.17 28.28
N CYS A 712 40.98 -2.22 28.86
CA CYS A 712 42.41 -2.13 28.82
C CYS A 712 43.05 -3.33 29.57
N PRO A 713 43.99 -4.08 28.95
CA PRO A 713 44.59 -5.21 29.59
C PRO A 713 45.54 -4.83 30.74
N GLU A 714 45.98 -3.56 30.84
CA GLU A 714 46.91 -3.10 31.88
C GLU A 714 46.21 -2.49 33.10
N CYS A 715 45.05 -1.83 32.94
CA CYS A 715 44.42 -1.14 34.06
C CYS A 715 42.89 -1.40 34.20
N GLY A 716 42.26 -2.18 33.30
CA GLY A 716 40.87 -2.53 33.36
C GLY A 716 39.86 -1.45 32.92
N GLU A 717 40.29 -0.25 32.62
CA GLU A 717 39.44 0.85 32.11
C GLU A 717 39.02 0.63 30.65
N ASN A 718 37.88 1.21 30.24
CA ASN A 718 37.42 1.10 28.87
C ASN A 718 38.37 1.76 27.87
N LEU A 719 38.70 1.06 26.78
CA LEU A 719 39.46 1.62 25.69
C LEU A 719 38.61 2.59 24.88
N ILE A 720 39.24 3.65 24.36
CA ILE A 720 38.60 4.61 23.45
C ILE A 720 39.21 4.44 22.08
N MET A 721 38.34 4.41 21.04
CA MET A 721 38.78 4.40 19.66
C MET A 721 39.27 5.81 19.25
N GLU A 722 40.56 6.00 19.04
CA GLU A 722 41.11 7.26 18.57
C GLU A 722 41.92 7.02 17.29
N GLN A 723 41.54 7.69 16.20
CA GLN A 723 42.20 7.61 14.87
C GLN A 723 42.33 6.17 14.31
N GLY A 724 41.38 5.28 14.65
CA GLY A 724 41.41 3.88 14.19
C GLY A 724 42.23 2.95 15.08
N CYS A 725 42.73 3.43 16.23
CA CYS A 725 43.45 2.63 17.23
C CYS A 725 42.73 2.71 18.59
N CYS A 726 42.70 1.58 19.30
CA CYS A 726 42.17 1.51 20.67
C CYS A 726 43.23 1.98 21.66
N LYS A 727 42.95 3.04 22.42
CA LYS A 727 43.85 3.60 23.45
C LYS A 727 43.15 3.67 24.81
N CYS A 728 43.93 3.48 25.86
CA CYS A 728 43.52 3.73 27.23
C CYS A 728 43.88 5.13 27.66
N MET A 729 42.92 5.92 28.08
CA MET A 729 43.14 7.30 28.54
C MET A 729 43.73 7.36 29.95
N ASN A 730 43.61 6.27 30.73
CA ASN A 730 44.08 6.20 32.11
C ASN A 730 45.58 5.83 32.21
N CYS A 731 46.02 4.78 31.52
CA CYS A 731 47.43 4.31 31.61
C CYS A 731 48.23 4.52 30.33
N GLY A 732 47.65 5.05 29.25
CA GLY A 732 48.36 5.31 28.01
C GLY A 732 48.53 4.10 27.08
N TYR A 733 48.03 2.93 27.46
CA TYR A 733 48.08 1.73 26.62
C TYR A 733 47.47 1.97 25.24
N SER A 734 48.17 1.50 24.20
CA SER A 734 47.72 1.58 22.81
C SER A 734 47.81 0.22 22.12
N LYS A 735 46.73 -0.25 21.49
CA LYS A 735 46.72 -1.53 20.78
C LYS A 735 47.47 -1.54 19.46
N CYS A 736 47.90 -0.35 18.98
CA CYS A 736 48.59 -0.20 17.71
C CYS A 736 50.08 0.15 17.88
N GLY A 737 50.67 0.00 19.08
CA GLY A 737 52.08 0.24 19.38
C GLY A 737 52.38 1.69 19.67
#